data_37b2cbf8f647944675d80a29f1b7eb2f
#
_entry.id   37b2cbf8f647944675d80a29f1b7eb2f
#
_cell.length_a   1.000
_cell.length_b   1.000
_cell.length_c   1.000
_cell.angle_alpha   90.00
_cell.angle_beta   90.00
_cell.angle_gamma   90.00
#
_symmetry.space_group_name_H-M   'P 1'
#
loop_
_entity.id
_entity.type
_entity.pdbx_description
1 polymer ?
#
loop_
_entity_poly.entity_id
_entity_poly.type
_entity_poly.pdbx_seq_one_letter_code
_entity_poly.pdbx_strand_id
1 'polypeptide(L)'
;MKKQVLIIATALATLAGCTSDLEPVPEPQGEGIFATIEQPALPFQTKSFSWDNNALKFTWGLGENVVVFGREGNKGKSDAALLRTLTSGEASSKLESKGFQLMDGINYYAFIPAYNFVITSDVKSIPMTFEGQRQDVKNSTAMLKYYDYACAKATKASGANSLEFNLKNQVGWIVVEHLFTEETKGVTSLTLSTTDPLFTSSCTLDATTSTISNSKYSTKYSTSLTLTLGTANGAGFDFDKGEFSRAFFTTAPVDLSGKELTITAHKADGTSIVLLQKTLSDCNVQKNGTVIIKTESAKTFKSVASINGRQFGSIEEAIAFALNTKNHTITLESDINGPLTITNTLSRHAELILDLNGHNITSENEDECAVIVKQGAVRLKNGTIDSKKFVGVKLDSHAKGAQIYLNDCTVNSVQGAVCTGTATGCYIYIYGGSFTATNNAVIAGNGSINYVNTTEARDKGNTIIIDKASKSGIPVFNGRTADAADVACGIYAPWKDNITINAAKINIENGVGILSRGGNIVINDAEIITTGGDRVGKVADGKNDVPCKTVYIDKACNYPALENAAITIYGGKYSDDAGKDYVAPKYYYEETNETPLAYKVSMASTNEIKFIDAVSSVEKNGTVLVDYPVAPKSQLKIQKDFTLTMVNGVLMEGDLSDPILHFCQDNGTNVINGNGTIRGGQNSDETILVNGKGQTLTIDSKDIRIEGGKSSEFAAAITVWDGKLVINDGTFVSGTDNSGNDSPAIYLMPMDQYDRAELEINGGIFKAADGASAQYLINCHDGSIADCKITIKGGTFVGFDPAASTGDTINGKPANWVAEGYESVETPEASGTWIVRKKN
;
A
#
# COMPACT_ATOMS: atom_id res chain seq x y z
N MET A 1 27.91 23.95 45.08
CA MET A 1 29.35 23.72 44.85
C MET A 1 29.46 23.24 43.41
N LYS A 2 30.02 24.07 42.50
CA LYS A 2 30.23 23.71 41.10
C LYS A 2 31.39 22.73 41.04
N LYS A 3 31.12 21.46 40.72
CA LYS A 3 32.19 20.50 40.39
C LYS A 3 32.65 20.79 38.96
N GLN A 4 33.89 21.15 38.80
CA GLN A 4 34.51 21.36 37.50
C GLN A 4 34.81 19.98 36.88
N VAL A 5 34.27 19.72 35.69
CA VAL A 5 34.71 18.62 34.84
C VAL A 5 35.99 19.07 34.15
N LEU A 6 37.10 18.41 34.44
CA LEU A 6 38.39 18.70 33.82
C LEU A 6 38.42 17.93 32.46
N ILE A 7 38.20 18.64 31.35
CA ILE A 7 38.53 18.17 30.03
C ILE A 7 39.97 18.60 29.76
N ILE A 8 40.87 17.60 29.70
CA ILE A 8 42.18 17.82 29.14
C ILE A 8 42.13 17.43 27.69
N ALA A 9 41.69 18.35 26.83
CA ALA A 9 42.00 18.30 25.43
C ALA A 9 43.43 18.78 25.29
N THR A 10 44.37 17.88 25.15
CA THR A 10 45.74 18.25 24.80
C THR A 10 45.80 18.56 23.31
N ALA A 11 45.34 19.73 22.92
CA ALA A 11 45.60 20.28 21.63
C ALA A 11 47.00 20.87 21.64
N LEU A 12 47.98 20.16 21.11
CA LEU A 12 49.22 20.82 20.68
C LEU A 12 48.92 21.59 19.41
N ALA A 13 48.89 22.89 19.52
CA ALA A 13 48.94 23.77 18.36
C ALA A 13 50.27 23.48 17.64
N THR A 14 50.20 22.88 16.49
CA THR A 14 51.36 22.80 15.58
C THR A 14 51.59 24.15 14.97
N LEU A 15 52.58 24.85 15.51
CA LEU A 15 53.27 25.91 14.82
C LEU A 15 53.92 25.37 13.57
N ALA A 16 53.69 25.98 12.44
CA ALA A 16 54.33 25.68 11.19
C ALA A 16 55.85 25.83 11.32
N GLY A 17 56.55 24.85 10.84
CA GLY A 17 57.98 24.98 10.53
C GLY A 17 58.91 24.37 11.55
N CYS A 18 59.07 23.03 11.50
CA CYS A 18 60.36 22.39 11.75
C CYS A 18 60.42 21.12 10.86
N THR A 19 61.30 21.07 9.96
CA THR A 19 61.79 19.87 9.35
C THR A 19 62.37 19.00 10.48
N SER A 20 61.53 18.13 11.06
CA SER A 20 62.08 17.07 11.90
C SER A 20 62.60 16.01 10.94
N ASP A 21 63.87 15.77 11.06
CA ASP A 21 64.51 14.58 10.55
C ASP A 21 63.68 13.38 11.05
N LEU A 22 62.83 12.83 10.22
CA LEU A 22 62.29 11.49 10.43
C LEU A 22 63.55 10.58 10.44
N GLU A 23 63.78 9.90 11.56
CA GLU A 23 64.76 8.81 11.50
C GLU A 23 64.38 7.95 10.29
N PRO A 24 65.37 7.65 9.40
CA PRO A 24 65.10 6.88 8.23
C PRO A 24 64.50 5.54 8.68
N VAL A 25 63.32 5.23 8.20
CA VAL A 25 62.74 3.89 8.34
C VAL A 25 63.85 2.93 7.85
N PRO A 26 64.28 1.92 8.66
CA PRO A 26 65.33 1.03 8.25
C PRO A 26 64.98 0.45 6.91
N GLU A 27 65.84 0.63 5.91
CA GLU A 27 65.64 0.00 4.59
C GLU A 27 65.45 -1.50 4.79
N PRO A 28 64.41 -2.10 4.23
CA PRO A 28 64.19 -3.53 4.37
C PRO A 28 65.36 -4.28 3.77
N GLN A 29 66.22 -4.86 4.60
CA GLN A 29 67.35 -5.66 4.17
C GLN A 29 66.86 -7.04 3.75
N GLY A 30 66.44 -7.21 2.50
CA GLY A 30 66.11 -8.52 1.95
C GLY A 30 65.16 -8.49 0.75
N GLU A 31 65.14 -9.61 0.01
CA GLU A 31 64.23 -9.82 -1.10
C GLU A 31 62.79 -10.09 -0.59
N GLY A 32 61.76 -9.46 -1.18
CA GLY A 32 60.37 -9.79 -0.87
C GLY A 32 59.40 -8.59 -0.83
N ILE A 33 58.20 -8.84 -0.35
CA ILE A 33 57.16 -7.83 -0.13
C ILE A 33 57.10 -7.48 1.34
N PHE A 34 57.10 -6.22 1.67
CA PHE A 34 57.06 -5.73 3.05
C PHE A 34 55.85 -4.79 3.22
N ALA A 35 55.26 -4.78 4.40
CA ALA A 35 54.25 -3.83 4.79
C ALA A 35 54.60 -3.17 6.11
N THR A 36 54.64 -1.86 6.15
CA THR A 36 54.84 -1.03 7.32
C THR A 36 53.60 -0.22 7.56
N ILE A 37 53.15 -0.10 8.85
CA ILE A 37 51.98 0.69 9.21
C ILE A 37 52.42 2.02 9.79
N GLU A 38 51.80 3.09 9.32
CA GLU A 38 51.92 4.42 9.87
C GLU A 38 51.50 4.41 11.34
N GLN A 39 52.30 5.00 12.19
CA GLN A 39 52.02 5.11 13.61
C GLN A 39 51.12 6.33 13.89
N PRO A 40 50.25 6.28 14.90
CA PRO A 40 49.42 7.43 15.29
C PRO A 40 50.28 8.65 15.62
N ALA A 41 49.77 9.86 15.40
CA ALA A 41 50.46 11.13 15.53
C ALA A 41 50.87 11.50 16.96
N LEU A 42 50.66 10.67 17.95
CA LEU A 42 51.20 10.77 19.30
C LEU A 42 51.99 9.51 19.63
N PRO A 43 53.03 9.60 20.48
CA PRO A 43 54.06 8.56 20.53
C PRO A 43 53.49 7.22 20.97
N PHE A 44 53.82 6.19 20.22
CA PHE A 44 53.97 4.76 20.61
C PHE A 44 53.10 3.73 19.88
N GLN A 45 53.70 2.75 19.56
CA GLN A 45 53.73 1.67 18.58
C GLN A 45 52.78 0.49 18.93
N THR A 46 52.29 -0.20 17.91
CA THR A 46 52.11 -1.64 17.68
C THR A 46 50.72 -2.18 17.34
N LYS A 47 50.55 -3.10 16.32
CA LYS A 47 49.32 -3.68 15.81
C LYS A 47 48.79 -4.97 16.49
N SER A 48 49.27 -5.39 17.58
CA SER A 48 48.40 -5.75 18.65
C SER A 48 48.09 -4.42 19.33
N PHE A 49 46.88 -3.91 19.08
CA PHE A 49 46.51 -2.66 19.70
C PHE A 49 46.73 -2.77 21.18
N SER A 50 47.64 -1.99 21.71
CA SER A 50 47.82 -1.84 23.13
C SER A 50 47.62 -0.39 23.52
N TRP A 51 47.05 -0.17 24.66
CA TRP A 51 46.91 1.12 25.27
C TRP A 51 48.05 1.29 26.27
N ASP A 52 49.01 2.14 25.95
CA ASP A 52 50.14 2.43 26.84
C ASP A 52 50.35 3.95 26.93
N ASN A 53 50.49 4.46 28.17
CA ASN A 53 50.74 5.87 28.46
C ASN A 53 49.82 6.87 27.70
N ASN A 54 48.50 6.56 27.61
CA ASN A 54 47.50 7.35 26.89
C ASN A 54 47.64 7.40 25.37
N ALA A 55 48.27 6.40 24.76
CA ALA A 55 48.38 6.30 23.30
C ALA A 55 48.03 4.90 22.78
N LEU A 56 47.49 4.84 21.58
CA LEU A 56 47.33 3.59 20.82
C LEU A 56 48.64 3.20 20.16
N LYS A 57 48.95 1.94 20.17
CA LYS A 57 50.18 1.36 19.60
C LYS A 57 49.89 0.29 18.58
N PHE A 58 50.59 0.21 17.43
CA PHE A 58 50.43 -0.80 16.36
C PHE A 58 51.62 -1.71 16.16
N THR A 59 51.45 -3.09 16.20
CA THR A 59 52.41 -4.09 15.60
C THR A 59 51.64 -5.13 14.84
N TRP A 60 52.31 -5.73 13.87
CA TRP A 60 51.78 -6.88 13.20
C TRP A 60 51.65 -8.10 14.14
N GLY A 61 50.51 -8.78 14.03
CA GLY A 61 50.36 -10.15 14.50
C GLY A 61 50.91 -11.11 13.43
N LEU A 62 51.36 -12.28 13.84
CA LEU A 62 51.78 -13.33 12.90
C LEU A 62 50.57 -13.87 12.12
N GLY A 63 50.68 -13.94 10.80
CA GLY A 63 49.63 -14.48 9.92
C GLY A 63 48.45 -13.56 9.65
N GLU A 64 48.55 -12.28 9.95
CA GLU A 64 47.54 -11.32 9.59
C GLU A 64 47.47 -11.10 8.08
N ASN A 65 46.27 -10.93 7.55
CA ASN A 65 46.04 -10.78 6.11
C ASN A 65 46.14 -9.33 5.66
N VAL A 66 46.86 -9.12 4.57
CA VAL A 66 46.91 -7.86 3.80
C VAL A 66 46.41 -8.14 2.38
N VAL A 67 45.45 -7.37 1.91
CA VAL A 67 44.99 -7.46 0.50
C VAL A 67 45.92 -6.64 -0.36
N VAL A 68 46.48 -7.24 -1.39
CA VAL A 68 47.34 -6.56 -2.37
C VAL A 68 46.74 -6.68 -3.76
N PHE A 69 46.59 -5.55 -4.46
CA PHE A 69 46.16 -5.49 -5.86
C PHE A 69 47.32 -5.07 -6.78
N GLY A 70 47.43 -5.71 -7.92
CA GLY A 70 48.20 -5.22 -9.06
C GLY A 70 47.31 -4.50 -10.05
N ARG A 71 47.72 -3.34 -10.57
CA ARG A 71 47.06 -2.50 -11.60
C ARG A 71 45.88 -1.67 -11.13
N GLU A 72 45.86 -0.43 -11.61
CA GLU A 72 44.68 0.44 -11.49
C GLU A 72 43.54 -0.05 -12.39
N GLY A 73 42.34 -0.22 -11.83
CA GLY A 73 41.10 -0.31 -12.59
C GLY A 73 40.78 -1.66 -13.22
N ASN A 74 41.48 -2.73 -12.91
CA ASN A 74 41.08 -4.06 -13.37
C ASN A 74 40.04 -4.70 -12.44
N LYS A 75 38.85 -4.91 -12.96
CA LYS A 75 37.76 -5.67 -12.32
C LYS A 75 38.00 -7.20 -12.32
N GLY A 76 39.23 -7.69 -12.50
CA GLY A 76 39.53 -9.10 -12.60
C GLY A 76 40.09 -9.70 -11.30
N LYS A 77 39.57 -10.88 -10.93
CA LYS A 77 40.02 -11.67 -9.77
C LYS A 77 41.50 -12.09 -9.81
N SER A 78 42.15 -11.96 -10.94
CA SER A 78 43.53 -12.45 -11.17
C SER A 78 44.62 -11.56 -10.62
N ASP A 79 44.32 -10.29 -10.25
CA ASP A 79 45.32 -9.30 -9.86
C ASP A 79 45.28 -8.93 -8.37
N ALA A 80 44.46 -9.61 -7.54
CA ALA A 80 44.40 -9.41 -6.11
C ALA A 80 44.83 -10.65 -5.34
N ALA A 81 45.64 -10.48 -4.30
CA ALA A 81 46.10 -11.55 -3.43
C ALA A 81 45.90 -11.19 -1.94
N LEU A 82 45.66 -12.21 -1.13
CA LEU A 82 45.74 -12.15 0.33
C LEU A 82 47.12 -12.60 0.73
N LEU A 83 47.94 -11.68 1.20
CA LEU A 83 49.29 -11.96 1.70
C LEU A 83 49.29 -11.98 3.22
N ARG A 84 50.06 -12.88 3.86
CA ARG A 84 50.15 -13.02 5.30
C ARG A 84 51.40 -12.40 5.84
N THR A 85 51.30 -11.77 6.98
CA THR A 85 52.43 -11.26 7.76
C THR A 85 53.30 -12.43 8.34
N LEU A 86 54.59 -12.29 8.23
CA LEU A 86 55.56 -13.32 8.71
C LEU A 86 56.27 -12.94 9.99
N THR A 87 56.09 -11.71 10.50
CA THR A 87 56.68 -11.26 11.78
C THR A 87 55.54 -10.80 12.70
N SER A 88 55.81 -10.81 14.00
CA SER A 88 54.92 -10.39 15.09
C SER A 88 55.65 -9.45 16.00
N GLY A 89 54.93 -8.45 16.56
CA GLY A 89 55.48 -7.50 17.53
C GLY A 89 56.19 -6.30 16.93
N GLU A 90 56.31 -6.19 15.62
CA GLU A 90 56.99 -5.11 14.90
C GLU A 90 56.04 -4.27 14.07
N ALA A 91 56.38 -3.01 13.82
CA ALA A 91 55.61 -2.12 12.97
C ALA A 91 55.72 -2.49 11.47
N SER A 92 56.77 -3.15 11.07
CA SER A 92 57.02 -3.65 9.71
C SER A 92 57.03 -5.18 9.69
N SER A 93 56.44 -5.79 8.68
CA SER A 93 56.46 -7.22 8.48
C SER A 93 56.72 -7.58 7.04
N LYS A 94 57.53 -8.65 6.82
CA LYS A 94 57.60 -9.32 5.52
C LYS A 94 56.28 -10.06 5.27
N LEU A 95 55.77 -10.00 4.04
CA LEU A 95 54.54 -10.69 3.63
C LEU A 95 54.87 -11.99 2.90
N GLU A 96 54.09 -13.05 3.16
CA GLU A 96 54.20 -14.31 2.42
C GLU A 96 53.65 -14.09 0.99
N SER A 97 54.55 -14.16 0.00
CA SER A 97 54.22 -13.87 -1.41
C SER A 97 53.87 -15.10 -2.23
N LYS A 98 53.33 -16.15 -1.65
CA LYS A 98 53.07 -17.45 -2.25
C LYS A 98 52.27 -17.35 -3.54
N GLY A 99 52.94 -17.44 -4.71
CA GLY A 99 52.32 -17.39 -6.04
C GLY A 99 52.00 -15.98 -6.55
N PHE A 100 52.34 -14.92 -5.81
CA PHE A 100 52.17 -13.54 -6.24
C PHE A 100 53.43 -13.02 -6.92
N GLN A 101 53.38 -12.78 -8.24
CA GLN A 101 54.53 -12.31 -9.01
C GLN A 101 54.48 -10.79 -9.18
N LEU A 102 55.58 -10.13 -8.78
CA LEU A 102 55.74 -8.69 -8.95
C LEU A 102 56.31 -8.39 -10.37
N MET A 103 55.64 -7.47 -11.07
CA MET A 103 56.11 -6.97 -12.40
C MET A 103 56.66 -5.56 -12.25
N ASP A 104 57.76 -5.28 -12.99
CA ASP A 104 58.38 -3.95 -12.99
C ASP A 104 57.48 -2.86 -13.57
N GLY A 105 57.54 -1.69 -12.95
CA GLY A 105 56.84 -0.51 -13.41
C GLY A 105 55.34 -0.52 -13.13
N ILE A 106 54.84 -1.52 -12.42
CA ILE A 106 53.42 -1.63 -12.05
C ILE A 106 53.16 -1.01 -10.66
N ASN A 107 52.04 -0.29 -10.55
CA ASN A 107 51.54 0.18 -9.27
C ASN A 107 50.79 -0.94 -8.59
N TYR A 108 51.15 -1.16 -7.34
CA TYR A 108 50.46 -2.08 -6.41
C TYR A 108 49.79 -1.30 -5.32
N TYR A 109 48.66 -1.80 -4.84
CA TYR A 109 47.88 -1.19 -3.77
C TYR A 109 47.67 -2.21 -2.66
N ALA A 110 47.99 -1.84 -1.44
CA ALA A 110 47.74 -2.67 -0.26
C ALA A 110 46.61 -2.08 0.59
N PHE A 111 45.87 -2.94 1.21
CA PHE A 111 44.69 -2.53 2.02
C PHE A 111 44.47 -3.48 3.21
N ILE A 112 44.05 -2.92 4.34
CA ILE A 112 43.58 -3.62 5.55
C ILE A 112 42.36 -2.93 6.17
N PRO A 113 41.48 -3.62 6.95
CA PRO A 113 41.53 -5.06 7.28
C PRO A 113 40.98 -5.90 6.14
N ALA A 114 41.49 -7.12 6.02
CA ALA A 114 41.06 -8.05 4.99
C ALA A 114 39.70 -8.70 5.24
N TYR A 115 39.15 -8.60 6.44
CA TYR A 115 37.94 -9.35 6.86
C TYR A 115 36.67 -8.93 6.17
N ASN A 116 36.52 -7.63 5.88
CA ASN A 116 35.34 -7.08 5.22
C ASN A 116 35.53 -6.92 3.71
N PHE A 117 36.63 -7.48 3.17
CA PHE A 117 37.01 -7.29 1.79
C PHE A 117 36.53 -8.46 0.91
N VAL A 118 35.70 -8.15 -0.05
CA VAL A 118 35.39 -9.08 -1.14
C VAL A 118 36.42 -8.84 -2.23
N ILE A 119 37.21 -9.87 -2.62
CA ILE A 119 38.27 -9.82 -3.65
C ILE A 119 37.79 -9.28 -5.01
N THR A 120 36.47 -9.06 -5.15
CA THR A 120 35.84 -8.49 -6.34
C THR A 120 35.71 -6.97 -6.29
N SER A 121 36.10 -6.30 -5.21
CA SER A 121 35.94 -4.86 -5.05
C SER A 121 36.96 -4.11 -5.93
N ASP A 122 36.48 -2.99 -6.49
CA ASP A 122 37.36 -2.05 -7.23
C ASP A 122 38.26 -1.33 -6.22
N VAL A 123 39.55 -1.25 -6.50
CA VAL A 123 40.55 -0.53 -5.69
C VAL A 123 40.19 0.96 -5.48
N LYS A 124 39.31 1.52 -6.34
CA LYS A 124 38.79 2.89 -6.22
C LYS A 124 37.52 2.99 -5.42
N SER A 125 36.94 1.87 -5.00
CA SER A 125 35.64 1.83 -4.26
C SER A 125 35.64 0.71 -3.22
N ILE A 126 36.59 0.74 -2.31
CA ILE A 126 36.71 -0.26 -1.23
C ILE A 126 35.67 0.09 -0.13
N PRO A 127 34.74 -0.81 0.19
CA PRO A 127 33.73 -0.54 1.20
C PRO A 127 34.31 -0.47 2.62
N MET A 128 33.92 0.53 3.38
CA MET A 128 34.22 0.70 4.79
C MET A 128 32.93 0.78 5.58
N THR A 129 32.86 0.16 6.75
CA THR A 129 31.75 0.28 7.70
C THR A 129 32.25 0.55 9.10
N PHE A 130 31.51 1.37 9.83
CA PHE A 130 31.77 1.67 11.25
C PHE A 130 30.64 1.16 12.14
N GLU A 131 29.65 0.47 11.56
CA GLU A 131 28.58 -0.20 12.27
C GLU A 131 29.03 -1.55 12.86
N GLY A 132 28.36 -1.96 13.92
CA GLY A 132 28.62 -3.27 14.54
C GLY A 132 29.93 -3.36 15.30
N GLN A 133 30.55 -2.24 15.69
CA GLN A 133 31.76 -2.24 16.51
C GLN A 133 31.48 -2.92 17.85
N ARG A 134 32.47 -3.66 18.30
CA ARG A 134 32.36 -4.48 19.49
C ARG A 134 33.67 -4.58 20.29
N GLN A 135 33.59 -4.55 21.59
CA GLN A 135 34.67 -4.72 22.53
C GLN A 135 34.35 -5.92 23.47
N ASP A 136 34.94 -7.07 23.18
CA ASP A 136 34.64 -8.35 23.87
C ASP A 136 35.22 -8.44 25.28
N VAL A 137 36.26 -7.67 25.58
CA VAL A 137 36.99 -7.68 26.87
C VAL A 137 37.12 -6.25 27.36
N LYS A 138 36.87 -6.04 28.68
CA LYS A 138 37.03 -4.73 29.32
C LYS A 138 38.40 -4.12 28.99
N ASN A 139 38.38 -2.84 28.63
CA ASN A 139 39.61 -2.05 28.40
C ASN A 139 40.50 -2.58 27.26
N SER A 140 40.03 -3.50 26.46
CA SER A 140 40.83 -4.17 25.41
C SER A 140 40.70 -3.42 24.07
N THR A 141 41.83 -3.28 23.42
CA THR A 141 41.95 -2.72 22.04
C THR A 141 41.88 -3.78 20.93
N ALA A 142 41.78 -5.08 21.29
CA ALA A 142 41.95 -6.18 20.35
C ALA A 142 41.00 -6.18 19.17
N MET A 143 39.81 -5.57 19.33
CA MET A 143 38.78 -5.49 18.27
C MET A 143 39.00 -4.35 17.27
N LEU A 144 39.85 -3.40 17.57
CA LEU A 144 40.10 -2.27 16.66
C LEU A 144 40.65 -2.72 15.30
N LYS A 145 41.38 -3.83 15.27
CA LYS A 145 41.94 -4.42 14.03
C LYS A 145 40.89 -4.74 12.96
N TYR A 146 39.62 -4.88 13.33
CA TYR A 146 38.54 -5.16 12.38
C TYR A 146 38.00 -3.89 11.70
N TYR A 147 38.31 -2.71 12.25
CA TYR A 147 37.83 -1.42 11.78
C TYR A 147 38.98 -0.43 11.46
N ASP A 148 40.21 -0.92 11.55
CA ASP A 148 41.42 -0.13 11.29
C ASP A 148 41.73 -0.12 9.77
N TYR A 149 41.05 0.77 9.08
CA TYR A 149 41.21 0.89 7.65
C TYR A 149 42.47 1.66 7.29
N ALA A 150 43.43 0.97 6.62
CA ALA A 150 44.64 1.60 6.12
C ALA A 150 44.97 1.12 4.71
N CYS A 151 45.56 1.97 3.91
CA CYS A 151 45.95 1.65 2.54
C CYS A 151 47.31 2.23 2.17
N ALA A 152 47.94 1.62 1.16
CA ALA A 152 49.18 2.09 0.59
C ALA A 152 49.21 1.89 -0.92
N LYS A 153 49.98 2.74 -1.63
CA LYS A 153 50.38 2.55 -3.01
C LYS A 153 51.90 2.37 -3.04
N ALA A 154 52.36 1.41 -3.78
CA ALA A 154 53.80 1.20 -4.04
C ALA A 154 54.00 0.85 -5.52
N THR A 155 55.14 1.29 -6.07
CA THR A 155 55.52 0.97 -7.45
C THR A 155 56.78 0.14 -7.43
N LYS A 156 56.74 -1.02 -8.09
CA LYS A 156 57.96 -1.84 -8.20
C LYS A 156 58.94 -1.19 -9.18
N ALA A 157 60.08 -0.78 -8.66
CA ALA A 157 61.16 -0.25 -9.51
C ALA A 157 61.73 -1.38 -10.38
N SER A 158 62.19 -1.01 -11.58
CA SER A 158 62.82 -1.97 -12.51
C SER A 158 64.08 -2.57 -11.90
N GLY A 159 64.12 -3.90 -11.86
CA GLY A 159 65.24 -4.64 -11.32
C GLY A 159 65.29 -4.71 -9.76
N ALA A 160 64.34 -4.11 -9.05
CA ALA A 160 64.28 -4.24 -7.60
C ALA A 160 63.71 -5.62 -7.20
N ASN A 161 64.30 -6.24 -6.17
CA ASN A 161 63.85 -7.52 -5.62
C ASN A 161 62.89 -7.35 -4.47
N SER A 162 62.54 -6.12 -4.09
CA SER A 162 61.63 -5.81 -2.96
C SER A 162 60.52 -4.81 -3.35
N LEU A 163 59.41 -4.87 -2.68
CA LEU A 163 58.33 -3.90 -2.74
C LEU A 163 57.88 -3.61 -1.31
N GLU A 164 57.81 -2.35 -0.96
CA GLU A 164 57.38 -1.90 0.38
C GLU A 164 56.09 -1.11 0.32
N PHE A 165 55.13 -1.47 1.18
CA PHE A 165 53.88 -0.75 1.39
C PHE A 165 53.92 0.02 2.73
N ASN A 166 53.91 1.32 2.67
CA ASN A 166 53.74 2.18 3.83
C ASN A 166 52.22 2.50 4.02
N LEU A 167 51.55 1.62 4.76
CA LEU A 167 50.11 1.70 5.01
C LEU A 167 49.77 2.92 5.86
N LYS A 168 48.94 3.83 5.28
CA LYS A 168 48.44 5.03 5.95
C LYS A 168 47.04 4.81 6.46
N ASN A 169 46.81 5.11 7.72
CA ASN A 169 45.51 4.99 8.35
C ASN A 169 44.53 5.99 7.73
N GLN A 170 43.30 5.52 7.50
CA GLN A 170 42.19 6.31 6.93
C GLN A 170 41.17 6.67 8.00
N VAL A 171 41.31 6.16 9.20
CA VAL A 171 40.40 6.33 10.34
C VAL A 171 41.05 7.09 11.47
N GLY A 172 40.23 7.55 12.42
CA GLY A 172 40.65 8.02 13.73
C GLY A 172 39.91 7.28 14.84
N TRP A 173 40.31 7.57 16.07
CA TRP A 173 39.76 6.87 17.23
C TRP A 173 39.22 7.83 18.28
N ILE A 174 38.10 7.44 18.91
CA ILE A 174 37.58 8.11 20.10
C ILE A 174 37.71 7.10 21.26
N VAL A 175 38.37 7.51 22.31
CA VAL A 175 38.51 6.73 23.55
C VAL A 175 37.65 7.40 24.63
N VAL A 176 36.63 6.70 25.09
CA VAL A 176 35.85 7.15 26.22
C VAL A 176 36.43 6.52 27.50
N GLU A 177 36.98 7.36 28.37
CA GLU A 177 37.41 6.98 29.71
C GLU A 177 36.36 7.42 30.73
N HIS A 178 35.75 6.44 31.42
CA HIS A 178 34.73 6.73 32.42
C HIS A 178 35.12 6.15 33.79
N LEU A 179 35.05 6.96 34.84
CA LEU A 179 35.17 6.52 36.23
C LEU A 179 33.76 6.22 36.79
N PHE A 180 33.48 4.95 37.07
CA PHE A 180 32.23 4.57 37.72
C PHE A 180 32.25 4.97 39.19
N THR A 181 31.35 5.86 39.58
CA THR A 181 31.23 6.35 40.99
C THR A 181 30.38 5.43 41.85
N GLU A 182 29.69 4.47 41.22
CA GLU A 182 28.85 3.44 41.86
C GLU A 182 29.04 2.11 41.13
N GLU A 183 28.72 0.99 41.80
CA GLU A 183 28.69 -0.32 41.17
C GLU A 183 27.69 -0.32 40.05
N THR A 184 28.10 -0.73 38.84
CA THR A 184 27.26 -0.72 37.64
C THR A 184 27.37 -2.05 36.92
N LYS A 185 26.24 -2.79 36.85
CA LYS A 185 26.19 -4.13 36.26
C LYS A 185 25.53 -4.15 34.90
N GLY A 186 25.98 -5.08 34.06
CA GLY A 186 25.37 -5.43 32.81
C GLY A 186 25.38 -4.32 31.75
N VAL A 187 26.47 -3.55 31.63
CA VAL A 187 26.61 -2.55 30.57
C VAL A 187 26.86 -3.25 29.24
N THR A 188 25.91 -3.23 28.36
CA THR A 188 25.92 -3.95 27.07
C THR A 188 26.41 -3.13 25.89
N SER A 189 26.33 -1.80 25.96
CA SER A 189 26.86 -0.92 24.92
C SER A 189 27.11 0.50 25.41
N LEU A 190 27.94 1.21 24.65
CA LEU A 190 28.12 2.66 24.75
C LEU A 190 27.74 3.29 23.40
N THR A 191 26.99 4.39 23.45
CA THR A 191 26.60 5.14 22.26
C THR A 191 27.09 6.58 22.38
N LEU A 192 27.79 7.06 21.36
CA LEU A 192 28.09 8.47 21.12
C LEU A 192 26.97 9.02 20.23
N SER A 193 26.34 10.10 20.60
CA SER A 193 25.28 10.70 19.78
C SER A 193 25.37 12.22 19.69
N THR A 194 24.98 12.78 18.53
CA THR A 194 24.96 14.20 18.23
C THR A 194 23.60 14.57 17.64
N THR A 195 23.24 15.84 17.62
CA THR A 195 21.99 16.33 17.00
C THR A 195 22.00 16.21 15.47
N ASP A 196 23.15 16.47 14.86
CA ASP A 196 23.37 16.37 13.42
C ASP A 196 23.97 14.99 13.05
N PRO A 197 23.71 14.45 11.85
CA PRO A 197 24.32 13.21 11.38
C PRO A 197 25.79 13.46 10.98
N LEU A 198 26.70 13.32 11.95
CA LEU A 198 28.13 13.59 11.78
C LEU A 198 28.97 12.32 11.67
N PHE A 199 28.55 11.21 12.29
CA PHE A 199 29.27 9.96 12.22
C PHE A 199 29.04 9.26 10.90
N THR A 200 30.11 8.88 10.22
CA THR A 200 30.01 8.01 9.03
C THR A 200 29.63 6.59 9.47
N SER A 201 28.49 6.05 9.00
CA SER A 201 28.15 4.66 9.25
C SER A 201 28.76 3.72 8.20
N SER A 202 28.81 4.16 6.96
CA SER A 202 29.50 3.47 5.86
C SER A 202 29.97 4.45 4.79
N CYS A 203 31.07 4.09 4.11
CA CYS A 203 31.61 4.88 3.00
C CYS A 203 32.45 4.00 2.07
N THR A 204 33.05 4.60 1.04
CA THR A 204 34.02 3.92 0.18
C THR A 204 35.37 4.64 0.24
N LEU A 205 36.44 3.85 0.18
CA LEU A 205 37.82 4.31 0.13
C LEU A 205 38.38 4.11 -1.28
N ASP A 206 38.98 5.14 -1.85
CA ASP A 206 39.81 5.04 -3.03
C ASP A 206 41.27 4.86 -2.57
N ALA A 207 41.81 3.65 -2.71
CA ALA A 207 43.18 3.35 -2.31
C ALA A 207 44.21 3.95 -3.30
N THR A 208 43.82 4.37 -4.49
CA THR A 208 44.72 4.99 -5.47
C THR A 208 45.09 6.42 -5.06
N THR A 209 44.19 7.10 -4.37
CA THR A 209 44.35 8.47 -3.87
C THR A 209 44.43 8.55 -2.36
N SER A 210 44.18 7.42 -1.64
CA SER A 210 44.03 7.38 -0.16
C SER A 210 42.97 8.34 0.33
N THR A 211 41.83 8.44 -0.36
CA THR A 211 40.74 9.33 -0.02
C THR A 211 39.44 8.59 0.25
N ILE A 212 38.72 9.05 1.29
CA ILE A 212 37.35 8.61 1.57
C ILE A 212 36.39 9.41 0.68
N SER A 213 35.47 8.72 0.04
CA SER A 213 34.46 9.35 -0.82
C SER A 213 33.50 10.22 0.00
N ASN A 214 33.31 11.47 -0.45
CA ASN A 214 32.32 12.39 0.13
C ASN A 214 30.99 12.37 -0.67
N SER A 215 30.83 11.47 -1.62
CA SER A 215 29.61 11.37 -2.42
C SER A 215 28.45 10.87 -1.56
N LYS A 216 27.32 11.58 -1.58
CA LYS A 216 26.08 11.19 -0.91
C LYS A 216 25.54 9.81 -1.32
N TYR A 217 26.01 9.26 -2.44
CA TYR A 217 25.63 7.93 -2.91
C TYR A 217 26.49 6.81 -2.33
N SER A 218 27.71 7.12 -1.90
CA SER A 218 28.66 6.15 -1.36
C SER A 218 28.99 6.36 0.11
N THR A 219 28.54 7.48 0.73
CA THR A 219 28.76 7.78 2.14
C THR A 219 27.43 7.96 2.85
N LYS A 220 27.23 7.19 3.91
CA LYS A 220 26.07 7.30 4.82
C LYS A 220 26.50 7.87 6.15
N TYR A 221 25.73 8.79 6.66
CA TYR A 221 25.96 9.42 7.95
C TYR A 221 24.88 9.04 8.96
N SER A 222 25.27 8.98 10.23
CA SER A 222 24.41 8.72 11.39
C SER A 222 24.61 9.84 12.44
N THR A 223 23.57 10.06 13.23
CA THR A 223 23.66 10.89 14.42
C THR A 223 24.32 10.15 15.59
N SER A 224 24.62 8.85 15.46
CA SER A 224 25.21 8.05 16.52
C SER A 224 26.25 7.07 16.01
N LEU A 225 27.17 6.71 16.95
CA LEU A 225 28.16 5.66 16.78
C LEU A 225 28.09 4.77 18.02
N THR A 226 27.81 3.49 17.85
CA THR A 226 27.58 2.54 18.95
C THR A 226 28.69 1.49 18.99
N LEU A 227 29.16 1.23 20.22
CA LEU A 227 30.10 0.16 20.55
C LEU A 227 29.39 -0.86 21.47
N THR A 228 29.22 -2.08 20.99
CA THR A 228 28.73 -3.19 21.81
C THR A 228 29.82 -3.65 22.79
N LEU A 229 29.46 -3.90 24.03
CA LEU A 229 30.35 -4.37 25.09
C LEU A 229 30.01 -5.81 25.50
N GLY A 230 31.04 -6.63 25.67
CA GLY A 230 30.86 -8.03 26.06
C GLY A 230 30.76 -9.00 24.90
N THR A 231 30.72 -10.30 25.24
CA THR A 231 30.74 -11.39 24.26
C THR A 231 29.43 -11.54 23.51
N ALA A 232 29.38 -12.35 22.45
CA ALA A 232 28.21 -12.62 21.64
C ALA A 232 26.97 -13.09 22.45
N ASN A 233 27.13 -13.54 23.66
CA ASN A 233 26.04 -14.00 24.51
C ASN A 233 25.34 -12.90 25.31
N GLY A 234 25.67 -11.62 25.09
CA GLY A 234 24.90 -10.46 25.52
C GLY A 234 25.01 -10.09 27.01
N ALA A 235 25.92 -10.68 27.77
CA ALA A 235 26.00 -10.43 29.21
C ALA A 235 26.49 -9.02 29.61
N GLY A 236 27.12 -8.29 28.68
CA GLY A 236 27.68 -6.95 28.96
C GLY A 236 28.87 -7.01 29.95
N PHE A 237 29.27 -5.82 30.46
CA PHE A 237 30.32 -5.69 31.46
C PHE A 237 29.77 -5.19 32.80
N ASP A 238 30.31 -5.73 33.91
CA ASP A 238 30.08 -5.19 35.24
C ASP A 238 31.25 -4.31 35.64
N PHE A 239 31.00 -3.18 36.25
CA PHE A 239 31.99 -2.25 36.74
C PHE A 239 31.82 -2.01 38.23
N ASP A 240 32.90 -2.11 38.97
CA ASP A 240 32.91 -1.81 40.40
C ASP A 240 33.01 -0.32 40.67
N LYS A 241 32.57 0.10 41.85
CA LYS A 241 32.75 1.49 42.29
C LYS A 241 34.23 1.87 42.32
N GLY A 242 34.57 2.95 41.63
CA GLY A 242 35.95 3.41 41.48
C GLY A 242 36.72 2.73 40.33
N GLU A 243 36.05 1.86 39.54
CA GLU A 243 36.67 1.24 38.38
C GLU A 243 36.69 2.20 37.20
N PHE A 244 37.79 2.24 36.45
CA PHE A 244 37.95 2.93 35.21
C PHE A 244 37.58 2.02 34.04
N SER A 245 36.69 2.51 33.16
CA SER A 245 36.37 1.87 31.88
C SER A 245 37.00 2.65 30.74
N ARG A 246 37.53 1.93 29.77
CA ARG A 246 37.95 2.45 28.45
C ARG A 246 37.18 1.78 27.34
N ALA A 247 36.48 2.58 26.55
CA ALA A 247 35.79 2.14 25.38
C ALA A 247 36.42 2.75 24.13
N PHE A 248 36.75 1.91 23.14
CA PHE A 248 37.51 2.31 21.95
C PHE A 248 36.63 2.27 20.72
N PHE A 249 36.35 3.46 20.16
CA PHE A 249 35.60 3.61 18.93
C PHE A 249 36.51 3.93 17.76
N THR A 250 36.27 3.32 16.61
CA THR A 250 36.87 3.70 15.33
C THR A 250 35.86 4.52 14.54
N THR A 251 36.31 5.58 13.89
CA THR A 251 35.45 6.46 13.06
C THR A 251 36.21 6.97 11.83
N ALA A 252 35.50 7.28 10.75
CA ALA A 252 36.07 8.16 9.75
C ALA A 252 36.39 9.53 10.38
N PRO A 253 37.28 10.33 9.81
CA PRO A 253 37.56 11.67 10.32
C PRO A 253 36.27 12.46 10.53
N VAL A 254 36.11 13.02 11.73
CA VAL A 254 34.90 13.78 12.11
C VAL A 254 35.27 14.93 13.05
N ASP A 255 34.71 16.12 12.77
CA ASP A 255 34.86 17.27 13.65
C ASP A 255 33.57 17.41 14.50
N LEU A 256 33.72 17.17 15.80
CA LEU A 256 32.70 17.30 16.82
C LEU A 256 32.84 18.64 17.59
N SER A 257 33.76 19.52 17.19
CA SER A 257 33.97 20.82 17.87
C SER A 257 32.75 21.70 17.69
N GLY A 258 32.32 22.33 18.77
CA GLY A 258 31.12 23.16 18.80
C GLY A 258 29.80 22.38 18.76
N LYS A 259 29.83 21.02 18.79
CA LYS A 259 28.67 20.16 18.78
C LYS A 259 28.34 19.64 20.17
N GLU A 260 27.03 19.51 20.45
CA GLU A 260 26.60 18.76 21.64
C GLU A 260 26.82 17.28 21.43
N LEU A 261 27.66 16.67 22.26
CA LEU A 261 27.88 15.22 22.31
C LEU A 261 27.19 14.65 23.54
N THR A 262 26.38 13.60 23.33
CA THR A 262 25.86 12.77 24.42
C THR A 262 26.55 11.42 24.38
N ILE A 263 27.04 10.94 25.51
CA ILE A 263 27.59 9.59 25.68
C ILE A 263 26.67 8.84 26.65
N THR A 264 26.10 7.73 26.17
CA THR A 264 25.15 6.94 26.95
C THR A 264 25.65 5.49 27.08
N ALA A 265 25.64 4.96 28.27
CA ALA A 265 25.86 3.55 28.56
C ALA A 265 24.49 2.87 28.69
N HIS A 266 24.29 1.76 27.96
CA HIS A 266 23.05 0.98 27.99
C HIS A 266 23.28 -0.31 28.75
N LYS A 267 22.29 -0.72 29.56
CA LYS A 267 22.35 -1.91 30.40
C LYS A 267 21.39 -2.99 29.93
N ALA A 268 21.69 -4.23 30.26
CA ALA A 268 20.86 -5.40 29.91
C ALA A 268 19.45 -5.34 30.52
N ASP A 269 19.25 -4.61 31.62
CA ASP A 269 17.96 -4.42 32.29
C ASP A 269 17.08 -3.31 31.63
N GLY A 270 17.52 -2.74 30.50
CA GLY A 270 16.85 -1.67 29.79
C GLY A 270 17.04 -0.28 30.38
N THR A 271 17.84 -0.14 31.43
CA THR A 271 18.23 1.17 31.94
C THR A 271 19.40 1.75 31.17
N SER A 272 19.55 3.07 31.21
CA SER A 272 20.62 3.80 30.55
C SER A 272 21.25 4.81 31.52
N ILE A 273 22.53 5.08 31.29
CA ILE A 273 23.31 6.01 32.09
C ILE A 273 23.93 7.04 31.13
N VAL A 274 23.58 8.31 31.29
CA VAL A 274 24.23 9.39 30.55
C VAL A 274 25.57 9.71 31.22
N LEU A 275 26.64 9.33 30.56
CA LEU A 275 28.02 9.55 31.04
C LEU A 275 28.51 10.97 30.73
N LEU A 276 28.02 11.56 29.65
CA LEU A 276 28.32 12.93 29.23
C LEU A 276 27.14 13.49 28.40
N GLN A 277 26.82 14.75 28.65
CA GLN A 277 26.02 15.57 27.72
C GLN A 277 26.58 16.97 27.73
N LYS A 278 27.31 17.34 26.69
CA LYS A 278 28.05 18.62 26.64
C LYS A 278 28.38 19.03 25.21
N THR A 279 28.38 20.34 24.98
CA THR A 279 29.00 20.94 23.78
C THR A 279 30.52 20.91 23.94
N LEU A 280 31.22 20.25 23.03
CA LEU A 280 32.66 20.13 23.03
C LEU A 280 33.28 21.35 22.36
N SER A 281 34.27 22.01 23.02
CA SER A 281 34.96 23.17 22.47
C SER A 281 36.00 22.76 21.38
N ASP A 282 36.66 21.64 21.58
CA ASP A 282 37.68 21.10 20.67
C ASP A 282 37.61 19.58 20.69
N CYS A 283 37.15 19.00 19.62
CA CYS A 283 37.04 17.55 19.45
C CYS A 283 37.03 17.20 17.95
N ASN A 284 38.19 17.32 17.34
CA ASN A 284 38.39 17.04 15.92
C ASN A 284 39.16 15.70 15.77
N VAL A 285 38.47 14.68 15.32
CA VAL A 285 39.07 13.35 15.09
C VAL A 285 39.63 13.31 13.67
N GLN A 286 40.93 13.42 13.55
CA GLN A 286 41.68 13.35 12.29
C GLN A 286 41.99 11.92 11.88
N LYS A 287 42.38 11.70 10.62
CA LYS A 287 43.04 10.47 10.19
C LYS A 287 44.26 10.19 11.09
N ASN A 288 44.41 8.94 11.50
CA ASN A 288 45.48 8.49 12.39
C ASN A 288 45.53 9.23 13.74
N GLY A 289 44.47 9.96 14.09
CA GLY A 289 44.37 10.74 15.34
C GLY A 289 43.54 10.04 16.41
N THR A 290 43.84 10.29 17.67
CA THR A 290 43.07 9.78 18.82
C THR A 290 42.56 10.93 19.66
N VAL A 291 41.28 10.93 19.96
CA VAL A 291 40.65 11.85 20.92
C VAL A 291 40.23 11.07 22.17
N ILE A 292 40.60 11.57 23.36
CA ILE A 292 40.23 10.99 24.65
C ILE A 292 39.17 11.86 25.30
N ILE A 293 38.02 11.27 25.60
CA ILE A 293 36.92 11.93 26.32
C ILE A 293 36.82 11.30 27.71
N LYS A 294 37.05 12.10 28.75
CA LYS A 294 37.00 11.66 30.17
C LYS A 294 35.71 12.12 30.80
N THR A 295 35.06 11.18 31.50
CA THR A 295 33.80 11.39 32.20
C THR A 295 33.82 10.76 33.61
N GLU A 296 33.13 11.32 34.58
CA GLU A 296 33.06 10.80 35.95
C GLU A 296 31.67 10.97 36.62
N SER A 297 30.67 11.45 35.88
CA SER A 297 29.32 11.68 36.39
C SER A 297 28.29 10.94 35.56
N ALA A 298 27.22 10.47 36.20
CA ALA A 298 26.18 9.72 35.55
C ALA A 298 24.79 10.14 36.04
N LYS A 299 23.83 10.20 35.13
CA LYS A 299 22.40 10.31 35.40
C LYS A 299 21.73 9.04 34.92
N THR A 300 21.19 8.25 35.84
CA THR A 300 20.48 6.99 35.53
C THR A 300 19.00 7.28 35.31
N PHE A 301 18.40 6.68 34.27
CA PHE A 301 16.97 6.67 34.00
C PHE A 301 16.59 5.37 33.31
N LYS A 302 15.31 5.00 33.44
CA LYS A 302 14.76 3.92 32.59
C LYS A 302 14.46 4.51 31.22
N SER A 303 14.97 3.89 30.16
CA SER A 303 14.71 4.31 28.80
C SER A 303 13.24 4.08 28.44
N VAL A 304 12.57 5.11 27.96
CA VAL A 304 11.20 5.06 27.42
C VAL A 304 11.23 5.10 25.91
N ALA A 305 12.12 5.90 25.34
CA ALA A 305 12.26 6.06 23.90
C ALA A 305 13.71 6.33 23.50
N SER A 306 14.01 6.11 22.23
CA SER A 306 15.31 6.44 21.64
C SER A 306 15.17 7.14 20.29
N ILE A 307 16.20 7.92 19.93
CA ILE A 307 16.36 8.53 18.60
C ILE A 307 17.82 8.33 18.21
N ASN A 308 18.07 7.49 17.19
CA ASN A 308 19.42 7.13 16.75
C ASN A 308 20.39 6.79 17.89
N GLY A 309 19.91 5.97 18.85
CA GLY A 309 20.70 5.52 20.00
C GLY A 309 20.79 6.51 21.17
N ARG A 310 20.33 7.73 21.02
CA ARG A 310 20.12 8.61 22.18
C ARG A 310 18.87 8.19 22.91
N GLN A 311 18.99 7.94 24.22
CA GLN A 311 17.90 7.47 25.09
C GLN A 311 17.20 8.65 25.78
N PHE A 312 15.89 8.50 26.02
CA PHE A 312 15.04 9.48 26.69
C PHE A 312 14.25 8.83 27.81
N GLY A 313 14.13 9.52 28.92
CA GLY A 313 13.39 9.05 30.09
C GLY A 313 11.87 9.26 29.99
N SER A 314 11.42 10.02 29.00
CA SER A 314 10.00 10.22 28.67
C SER A 314 9.77 10.37 27.18
N ILE A 315 8.55 10.11 26.74
CA ILE A 315 8.16 10.29 25.32
C ILE A 315 8.09 11.77 24.93
N GLU A 316 7.74 12.65 25.88
CA GLU A 316 7.66 14.09 25.65
C GLU A 316 9.05 14.68 25.39
N GLU A 317 10.07 14.27 26.15
CA GLU A 317 11.47 14.65 25.90
C GLU A 317 11.93 14.20 24.50
N ALA A 318 11.59 12.97 24.10
CA ALA A 318 11.93 12.44 22.80
C ALA A 318 11.23 13.22 21.67
N ILE A 319 9.93 13.52 21.81
CA ILE A 319 9.18 14.36 20.85
C ILE A 319 9.80 15.74 20.73
N ALA A 320 10.07 16.41 21.87
CA ALA A 320 10.69 17.74 21.88
C ALA A 320 12.06 17.73 21.19
N PHE A 321 12.86 16.70 21.40
CA PHE A 321 14.15 16.53 20.73
C PHE A 321 13.98 16.31 19.22
N ALA A 322 13.08 15.39 18.81
CA ALA A 322 12.81 15.10 17.40
C ALA A 322 12.36 16.35 16.63
N LEU A 323 11.53 17.19 17.23
CA LEU A 323 11.04 18.44 16.62
C LEU A 323 12.14 19.49 16.43
N ASN A 324 13.21 19.44 17.20
CA ASN A 324 14.33 20.39 17.16
C ASN A 324 15.56 19.86 16.42
N THR A 325 15.51 18.69 15.83
CA THR A 325 16.64 18.06 15.13
C THR A 325 16.27 17.67 13.70
N LYS A 326 17.23 17.09 12.96
CA LYS A 326 16.98 16.54 11.61
C LYS A 326 16.45 15.11 11.62
N ASN A 327 16.47 14.45 12.77
CA ASN A 327 15.95 13.11 12.90
C ASN A 327 14.61 13.12 13.62
N HIS A 328 13.57 12.77 12.90
CA HIS A 328 12.19 12.82 13.35
C HIS A 328 11.61 11.43 13.66
N THR A 329 12.45 10.39 13.74
CA THR A 329 12.04 9.03 14.07
C THR A 329 12.36 8.72 15.52
N ILE A 330 11.32 8.47 16.29
CA ILE A 330 11.36 8.06 17.70
C ILE A 330 11.04 6.58 17.74
N THR A 331 11.85 5.79 18.42
CA THR A 331 11.60 4.35 18.70
C THR A 331 11.27 4.18 20.17
N LEU A 332 10.16 3.53 20.49
CA LEU A 332 9.84 3.16 21.86
C LEU A 332 10.76 2.02 22.34
N GLU A 333 11.19 2.13 23.58
CA GLU A 333 12.00 1.13 24.29
C GLU A 333 11.24 0.48 25.45
N SER A 334 10.07 0.99 25.77
CA SER A 334 9.13 0.42 26.76
C SER A 334 7.70 0.88 26.48
N ASP A 335 6.75 0.19 27.08
CA ASP A 335 5.34 0.59 27.08
C ASP A 335 5.18 1.95 27.77
N ILE A 336 4.24 2.74 27.28
CA ILE A 336 3.91 4.06 27.82
C ILE A 336 2.43 4.15 28.18
N ASN A 337 2.11 4.97 29.17
CA ASN A 337 0.75 5.29 29.55
C ASN A 337 0.32 6.58 28.83
N GLY A 338 -0.83 6.51 28.14
CA GLY A 338 -1.50 7.67 27.57
C GLY A 338 -2.36 8.41 28.59
N PRO A 339 -2.98 9.48 28.19
CA PRO A 339 -3.10 10.02 26.83
C PRO A 339 -1.84 10.66 26.31
N LEU A 340 -1.51 10.44 25.05
CA LEU A 340 -0.40 11.08 24.34
C LEU A 340 -0.92 12.12 23.36
N THR A 341 -0.58 13.38 23.59
CA THR A 341 -0.92 14.46 22.67
C THR A 341 0.29 14.86 21.82
N ILE A 342 0.15 14.80 20.49
CA ILE A 342 1.23 15.09 19.55
C ILE A 342 0.91 16.36 18.75
N THR A 343 1.83 17.32 18.79
CA THR A 343 1.81 18.54 17.97
C THR A 343 3.10 18.57 17.16
N ASN A 344 3.04 18.19 15.90
CA ASN A 344 4.19 18.25 15.00
C ASN A 344 4.29 19.65 14.40
N THR A 345 5.33 20.40 14.77
CA THR A 345 5.62 21.77 14.31
C THR A 345 6.64 21.83 13.19
N LEU A 346 7.06 20.67 12.67
CA LEU A 346 8.00 20.60 11.56
C LEU A 346 7.42 21.23 10.27
N SER A 347 8.26 21.42 9.27
CA SER A 347 7.83 21.93 7.98
C SER A 347 6.74 21.04 7.35
N ARG A 348 5.92 21.61 6.46
CA ARG A 348 4.68 21.01 5.92
C ARG A 348 4.79 19.56 5.40
N HIS A 349 5.99 19.10 5.05
CA HIS A 349 6.23 17.79 4.49
C HIS A 349 7.07 16.85 5.39
N ALA A 350 7.43 17.32 6.59
CA ALA A 350 8.21 16.51 7.51
C ALA A 350 7.30 15.75 8.47
N GLU A 351 7.43 14.43 8.48
CA GLU A 351 6.70 13.55 9.38
C GLU A 351 7.44 13.39 10.71
N LEU A 352 6.72 13.47 11.81
CA LEU A 352 7.18 12.94 13.08
C LEU A 352 6.80 11.47 13.14
N ILE A 353 7.77 10.58 13.19
CA ILE A 353 7.57 9.13 13.17
C ILE A 353 7.72 8.59 14.59
N LEU A 354 6.69 7.94 15.09
CA LEU A 354 6.73 7.18 16.34
C LEU A 354 6.65 5.69 16.00
N ASP A 355 7.79 5.02 16.02
CA ASP A 355 7.89 3.57 15.89
C ASP A 355 7.65 2.95 17.27
N LEU A 356 6.51 2.31 17.43
CA LEU A 356 6.16 1.66 18.70
C LEU A 356 7.04 0.42 18.97
N ASN A 357 7.72 -0.10 17.96
CA ASN A 357 8.70 -1.19 18.09
C ASN A 357 8.16 -2.42 18.87
N GLY A 358 6.88 -2.71 18.70
CA GLY A 358 6.18 -3.78 19.42
C GLY A 358 5.65 -3.42 20.81
N HIS A 359 5.94 -2.20 21.30
CA HIS A 359 5.44 -1.71 22.58
C HIS A 359 4.02 -1.14 22.48
N ASN A 360 3.45 -0.87 23.66
CA ASN A 360 2.07 -0.42 23.80
C ASN A 360 1.98 1.04 24.26
N ILE A 361 0.98 1.75 23.74
CA ILE A 361 0.44 2.98 24.32
C ILE A 361 -0.90 2.61 24.95
N THR A 362 -1.00 2.61 26.27
CA THR A 362 -2.22 2.22 26.98
C THR A 362 -2.84 3.43 27.68
N SER A 363 -4.15 3.66 27.50
CA SER A 363 -4.90 4.70 28.19
C SER A 363 -6.09 4.10 28.97
N GLU A 364 -6.17 4.41 30.25
CA GLU A 364 -7.29 4.11 31.13
C GLU A 364 -8.27 5.29 31.28
N ASN A 365 -8.03 6.37 30.55
CA ASN A 365 -8.83 7.60 30.63
C ASN A 365 -10.22 7.37 30.01
N GLU A 366 -11.26 7.92 30.66
CA GLU A 366 -12.66 7.79 30.22
C GLU A 366 -13.09 8.91 29.27
N ASP A 367 -12.38 10.02 29.24
CA ASP A 367 -12.73 11.25 28.51
C ASP A 367 -11.71 11.67 27.46
N GLU A 368 -10.50 11.05 27.46
CA GLU A 368 -9.44 11.41 26.54
C GLU A 368 -8.97 10.21 25.74
N CYS A 369 -8.66 10.45 24.48
CA CYS A 369 -8.19 9.44 23.54
C CYS A 369 -6.77 8.97 23.92
N ALA A 370 -6.41 7.73 23.59
CA ALA A 370 -5.06 7.23 23.87
C ALA A 370 -3.99 8.03 23.12
N VAL A 371 -4.27 8.43 21.87
CA VAL A 371 -3.40 9.31 21.09
C VAL A 371 -4.23 10.40 20.41
N ILE A 372 -3.79 11.66 20.55
CA ILE A 372 -4.41 12.84 19.91
C ILE A 372 -3.36 13.54 19.05
N VAL A 373 -3.67 13.75 17.76
CA VAL A 373 -2.83 14.54 16.85
C VAL A 373 -3.46 15.89 16.62
N LYS A 374 -2.77 16.94 17.08
CA LYS A 374 -3.26 18.33 16.97
C LYS A 374 -2.82 19.00 15.68
N GLN A 375 -1.60 18.74 15.22
CA GLN A 375 -1.04 19.45 14.09
C GLN A 375 0.06 18.64 13.40
N GLY A 376 0.28 18.92 12.11
CA GLY A 376 1.35 18.38 11.29
C GLY A 376 1.17 16.93 10.89
N ALA A 377 2.18 16.31 10.33
CA ALA A 377 2.17 14.93 9.87
C ALA A 377 2.79 14.01 10.94
N VAL A 378 2.04 13.03 11.42
CA VAL A 378 2.45 12.08 12.45
C VAL A 378 2.25 10.66 11.94
N ARG A 379 3.29 9.85 11.98
CA ARG A 379 3.24 8.43 11.65
C ARG A 379 3.42 7.59 12.91
N LEU A 380 2.45 6.74 13.17
CA LEU A 380 2.49 5.70 14.21
C LEU A 380 2.66 4.35 13.53
N LYS A 381 3.57 3.52 13.99
CA LYS A 381 3.81 2.21 13.35
C LYS A 381 4.28 1.13 14.32
N ASN A 382 4.06 -0.14 13.92
CA ASN A 382 4.65 -1.34 14.53
C ASN A 382 4.34 -1.55 16.03
N GLY A 383 3.11 -1.39 16.47
CA GLY A 383 2.77 -1.67 17.87
C GLY A 383 1.29 -1.52 18.18
N THR A 384 0.96 -1.48 19.47
CA THR A 384 -0.43 -1.47 19.93
C THR A 384 -0.79 -0.14 20.60
N ILE A 385 -1.96 0.39 20.27
CA ILE A 385 -2.60 1.51 20.94
C ILE A 385 -3.89 0.99 21.56
N ASP A 386 -3.95 0.99 22.88
CA ASP A 386 -5.01 0.34 23.64
C ASP A 386 -5.73 1.36 24.54
N SER A 387 -6.90 1.82 24.10
CA SER A 387 -7.77 2.70 24.87
C SER A 387 -8.84 1.86 25.58
N LYS A 388 -8.67 1.65 26.89
CA LYS A 388 -9.51 0.77 27.69
C LYS A 388 -10.93 1.28 27.89
N LYS A 389 -11.16 2.58 27.73
CA LYS A 389 -12.47 3.19 28.06
C LYS A 389 -12.98 4.17 27.02
N PHE A 390 -12.15 4.69 26.15
CA PHE A 390 -12.53 5.73 25.22
C PHE A 390 -12.07 5.45 23.78
N VAL A 391 -11.56 6.46 23.08
CA VAL A 391 -11.13 6.43 21.68
C VAL A 391 -9.64 6.08 21.58
N GLY A 392 -9.25 5.30 20.56
CA GLY A 392 -7.87 4.95 20.29
C GLY A 392 -7.06 6.15 19.79
N VAL A 393 -7.14 6.45 18.51
CA VAL A 393 -6.41 7.54 17.84
C VAL A 393 -7.38 8.57 17.29
N LYS A 394 -7.12 9.85 17.53
CA LYS A 394 -8.01 10.93 17.10
C LYS A 394 -7.26 12.13 16.55
N LEU A 395 -7.83 12.77 15.53
CA LEU A 395 -7.54 14.15 15.18
C LEU A 395 -8.13 15.09 16.25
N ASP A 396 -7.37 16.08 16.68
CA ASP A 396 -7.91 17.10 17.58
C ASP A 396 -9.13 17.76 16.96
N SER A 397 -10.09 18.17 17.80
CA SER A 397 -11.36 18.73 17.32
C SER A 397 -11.22 20.04 16.52
N HIS A 398 -10.10 20.75 16.69
CA HIS A 398 -9.78 21.99 15.97
C HIS A 398 -8.67 21.81 14.93
N ALA A 399 -8.22 20.57 14.69
CA ALA A 399 -7.15 20.33 13.73
C ALA A 399 -7.57 20.74 12.31
N LYS A 400 -6.64 21.43 11.62
CA LYS A 400 -6.77 21.85 10.22
C LYS A 400 -5.53 21.38 9.45
N GLY A 401 -5.71 20.52 8.46
CA GLY A 401 -4.62 20.00 7.61
C GLY A 401 -3.62 19.06 8.31
N ALA A 402 -3.94 18.57 9.50
CA ALA A 402 -3.13 17.54 10.16
C ALA A 402 -3.20 16.20 9.41
N GLN A 403 -2.16 15.39 9.55
CA GLN A 403 -2.05 14.10 8.86
C GLN A 403 -1.69 13.00 9.87
N ILE A 404 -2.41 11.91 9.86
CA ILE A 404 -2.14 10.71 10.63
C ILE A 404 -1.82 9.56 9.67
N TYR A 405 -0.71 8.88 9.89
CA TYR A 405 -0.35 7.64 9.22
C TYR A 405 -0.33 6.51 10.26
N LEU A 406 -1.12 5.47 10.05
CA LEU A 406 -1.16 4.26 10.85
C LEU A 406 -0.62 3.11 10.02
N ASN A 407 0.58 2.64 10.33
CA ASN A 407 1.24 1.58 9.60
C ASN A 407 1.46 0.35 10.48
N ASP A 408 0.84 -0.76 10.14
CA ASP A 408 1.00 -2.01 10.88
C ASP A 408 0.69 -1.87 12.39
N CYS A 409 -0.30 -1.01 12.73
CA CYS A 409 -0.72 -0.78 14.10
C CYS A 409 -1.88 -1.70 14.49
N THR A 410 -1.91 -2.10 15.75
CA THR A 410 -3.12 -2.61 16.41
C THR A 410 -3.73 -1.50 17.24
N VAL A 411 -5.00 -1.15 16.99
CA VAL A 411 -5.71 -0.13 17.76
C VAL A 411 -6.96 -0.75 18.36
N ASN A 412 -6.98 -0.89 19.67
CA ASN A 412 -8.13 -1.38 20.42
C ASN A 412 -8.79 -0.22 21.18
N SER A 413 -10.09 -0.17 21.17
CA SER A 413 -10.84 0.89 21.81
C SER A 413 -12.25 0.46 22.21
N VAL A 414 -12.89 1.29 23.01
CA VAL A 414 -14.30 1.13 23.34
C VAL A 414 -15.16 1.94 22.37
N GLN A 415 -14.87 3.23 22.20
CA GLN A 415 -15.76 4.13 21.46
C GLN A 415 -15.36 4.42 20.02
N GLY A 416 -14.18 4.03 19.59
CA GLY A 416 -13.74 4.20 18.22
C GLY A 416 -12.23 4.02 18.10
N ALA A 417 -11.79 3.18 17.17
CA ALA A 417 -10.36 2.96 17.00
C ALA A 417 -9.69 4.18 16.39
N VAL A 418 -10.30 4.78 15.36
CA VAL A 418 -9.80 5.97 14.67
C VAL A 418 -10.91 6.99 14.50
N CYS A 419 -10.71 8.23 14.98
CA CYS A 419 -11.72 9.26 14.95
C CYS A 419 -11.23 10.55 14.27
N THR A 420 -12.03 11.08 13.35
CA THR A 420 -11.80 12.41 12.74
C THR A 420 -12.33 13.54 13.62
N GLY A 421 -13.27 13.25 14.54
CA GLY A 421 -13.91 14.27 15.34
C GLY A 421 -14.54 15.37 14.49
N THR A 422 -14.34 16.63 14.90
CA THR A 422 -14.75 17.82 14.14
C THR A 422 -13.59 18.49 13.39
N ALA A 423 -12.48 17.77 13.20
CA ALA A 423 -11.37 18.22 12.37
C ALA A 423 -11.79 18.51 10.92
N THR A 424 -11.04 19.34 10.22
CA THR A 424 -11.36 19.76 8.85
C THR A 424 -10.14 19.79 7.95
N GLY A 425 -10.29 19.28 6.71
CA GLY A 425 -9.21 19.24 5.71
C GLY A 425 -7.99 18.42 6.14
N CYS A 426 -8.17 17.48 7.06
CA CYS A 426 -7.13 16.59 7.58
C CYS A 426 -7.05 15.30 6.78
N TYR A 427 -5.98 14.54 7.00
CA TYR A 427 -5.74 13.29 6.29
C TYR A 427 -5.46 12.16 7.27
N ILE A 428 -6.05 10.99 7.02
CA ILE A 428 -5.77 9.75 7.75
C ILE A 428 -5.41 8.67 6.73
N TYR A 429 -4.25 8.08 6.90
CA TYR A 429 -3.76 6.99 6.07
C TYR A 429 -3.61 5.74 6.93
N ILE A 430 -4.30 4.65 6.55
CA ILE A 430 -4.27 3.38 7.26
C ILE A 430 -3.66 2.34 6.34
N TYR A 431 -2.49 1.82 6.70
CA TYR A 431 -1.77 0.82 5.95
C TYR A 431 -1.59 -0.45 6.80
N GLY A 432 -2.41 -1.47 6.54
CA GLY A 432 -2.41 -2.71 7.30
C GLY A 432 -2.84 -2.56 8.76
N GLY A 433 -2.60 -3.56 9.57
CA GLY A 433 -2.91 -3.57 10.99
C GLY A 433 -4.32 -4.05 11.34
N SER A 434 -4.70 -3.90 12.62
CA SER A 434 -6.00 -4.33 13.16
C SER A 434 -6.63 -3.23 14.01
N PHE A 435 -7.90 -2.94 13.78
CA PHE A 435 -8.63 -1.84 14.41
C PHE A 435 -9.92 -2.38 15.01
N THR A 436 -10.12 -2.21 16.31
CA THR A 436 -11.26 -2.75 17.04
C THR A 436 -11.98 -1.66 17.84
N ALA A 437 -13.32 -1.59 17.72
CA ALA A 437 -14.18 -0.83 18.60
C ALA A 437 -15.27 -1.72 19.18
N THR A 438 -15.56 -1.59 20.49
CA THR A 438 -16.49 -2.48 21.19
C THR A 438 -17.82 -1.84 21.54
N ASN A 439 -18.03 -0.57 21.21
CA ASN A 439 -19.29 0.14 21.54
C ASN A 439 -19.69 1.24 20.54
N ASN A 440 -18.96 1.44 19.45
CA ASN A 440 -19.28 2.48 18.46
C ASN A 440 -18.69 2.12 17.09
N ALA A 441 -18.51 3.10 16.23
CA ALA A 441 -17.89 2.89 14.92
C ALA A 441 -16.38 2.69 15.04
N VAL A 442 -15.80 1.75 14.26
CA VAL A 442 -14.37 1.50 14.27
C VAL A 442 -13.61 2.71 13.71
N ILE A 443 -14.09 3.27 12.58
CA ILE A 443 -13.71 4.60 12.11
C ILE A 443 -14.91 5.51 12.31
N ALA A 444 -14.74 6.58 13.09
CA ALA A 444 -15.82 7.47 13.48
C ALA A 444 -15.55 8.92 13.06
N GLY A 445 -16.57 9.56 12.50
CA GLY A 445 -16.64 11.00 12.26
C GLY A 445 -17.62 11.69 13.18
N ASN A 446 -17.74 13.02 13.06
CA ASN A 446 -18.77 13.82 13.74
C ASN A 446 -19.53 14.66 12.72
N GLY A 447 -20.86 14.57 12.73
CA GLY A 447 -21.74 15.25 11.79
C GLY A 447 -22.02 16.72 12.09
N SER A 448 -21.45 17.30 13.16
CA SER A 448 -21.64 18.70 13.51
C SER A 448 -21.10 19.63 12.43
N ILE A 449 -21.86 20.68 12.12
CA ILE A 449 -21.40 21.77 11.22
C ILE A 449 -20.34 22.65 11.87
N ASN A 450 -20.28 22.68 13.18
CA ASN A 450 -19.33 23.48 13.95
C ASN A 450 -18.29 22.61 14.65
N TYR A 451 -17.15 23.22 14.99
CA TYR A 451 -16.23 22.61 15.95
C TYR A 451 -16.92 22.41 17.31
N VAL A 452 -16.48 21.41 18.05
CA VAL A 452 -17.05 21.11 19.36
C VAL A 452 -17.00 22.34 20.28
N ASN A 453 -18.13 22.65 20.91
CA ASN A 453 -18.31 23.76 21.86
C ASN A 453 -17.99 25.16 21.31
N THR A 454 -18.06 25.36 20.00
CA THR A 454 -17.86 26.67 19.35
C THR A 454 -18.96 26.95 18.35
N THR A 455 -19.02 28.22 17.88
CA THR A 455 -19.85 28.62 16.73
C THR A 455 -19.05 28.69 15.43
N GLU A 456 -17.75 28.37 15.45
CA GLU A 456 -16.87 28.34 14.29
C GLU A 456 -17.27 27.19 13.37
N ALA A 457 -17.67 27.49 12.14
CA ALA A 457 -18.09 26.51 11.16
C ALA A 457 -16.89 25.72 10.59
N ARG A 458 -17.12 24.44 10.33
CA ARG A 458 -16.21 23.58 9.57
C ARG A 458 -16.41 23.82 8.07
N ASP A 459 -15.32 23.95 7.32
CA ASP A 459 -15.38 24.26 5.88
C ASP A 459 -15.23 23.05 4.97
N LYS A 460 -14.47 22.04 5.39
CA LYS A 460 -14.12 20.85 4.57
C LYS A 460 -14.37 19.54 5.28
N GLY A 461 -14.46 18.47 4.51
CA GLY A 461 -14.30 17.11 5.01
C GLY A 461 -12.83 16.73 5.14
N ASN A 462 -12.58 15.58 5.70
CA ASN A 462 -11.26 14.96 5.82
C ASN A 462 -11.05 13.93 4.70
N THR A 463 -9.82 13.54 4.44
CA THR A 463 -9.49 12.47 3.50
C THR A 463 -8.99 11.27 4.28
N ILE A 464 -9.59 10.10 4.06
CA ILE A 464 -9.19 8.84 4.68
C ILE A 464 -8.84 7.86 3.57
N ILE A 465 -7.63 7.31 3.61
CA ILE A 465 -7.17 6.29 2.66
C ILE A 465 -6.82 5.03 3.44
N ILE A 466 -7.43 3.92 3.02
CA ILE A 466 -7.25 2.60 3.64
C ILE A 466 -6.67 1.67 2.60
N ASP A 467 -5.50 1.09 2.88
CA ASP A 467 -4.80 0.23 1.95
C ASP A 467 -3.99 -0.86 2.67
N LYS A 468 -3.54 -1.84 1.92
CA LYS A 468 -2.67 -2.89 2.43
C LYS A 468 -1.27 -2.36 2.75
N ALA A 469 -0.64 -2.94 3.77
CA ALA A 469 0.77 -2.77 4.06
C ALA A 469 1.59 -3.95 3.57
N SER A 470 2.88 -3.73 3.31
CA SER A 470 3.80 -4.78 2.88
C SER A 470 4.04 -5.84 3.96
N LYS A 471 3.95 -5.48 5.24
CA LYS A 471 4.24 -6.35 6.39
C LYS A 471 3.00 -7.06 6.93
N SER A 472 1.96 -6.32 7.31
CA SER A 472 0.74 -6.87 7.92
C SER A 472 -0.37 -7.18 6.92
N GLY A 473 -0.20 -6.81 5.64
CA GLY A 473 -1.18 -7.06 4.60
C GLY A 473 -2.39 -6.13 4.65
N ILE A 474 -3.59 -6.71 4.48
CA ILE A 474 -4.86 -5.98 4.44
C ILE A 474 -5.28 -5.57 5.86
N PRO A 475 -5.63 -4.29 6.11
CA PRO A 475 -6.13 -3.84 7.40
C PRO A 475 -7.47 -4.50 7.75
N VAL A 476 -7.63 -4.84 9.03
CA VAL A 476 -8.81 -5.51 9.56
C VAL A 476 -9.54 -4.60 10.53
N PHE A 477 -10.84 -4.40 10.31
CA PHE A 477 -11.71 -3.58 11.15
C PHE A 477 -12.76 -4.46 11.81
N ASN A 478 -12.77 -4.51 13.14
CA ASN A 478 -13.70 -5.32 13.91
C ASN A 478 -14.59 -4.42 14.79
N GLY A 479 -15.88 -4.47 14.60
CA GLY A 479 -16.85 -3.67 15.33
C GLY A 479 -17.92 -4.51 16.01
N ARG A 480 -18.27 -4.14 17.24
CA ARG A 480 -19.41 -4.68 17.98
C ARG A 480 -19.98 -3.62 18.89
N THR A 481 -21.16 -3.85 19.42
CA THR A 481 -21.77 -3.03 20.48
C THR A 481 -22.24 -3.90 21.63
N ALA A 482 -22.10 -3.40 22.84
CA ALA A 482 -22.62 -4.03 24.05
C ALA A 482 -24.11 -3.70 24.29
N ASP A 483 -24.63 -2.60 23.71
CA ASP A 483 -26.01 -2.19 23.85
C ASP A 483 -26.92 -2.95 22.87
N ALA A 484 -27.95 -3.58 23.39
CA ALA A 484 -28.92 -4.29 22.57
C ALA A 484 -29.83 -3.39 21.73
N ALA A 485 -29.95 -2.09 22.05
CA ALA A 485 -30.71 -1.10 21.30
C ALA A 485 -29.92 -0.47 20.14
N ASP A 486 -28.58 -0.57 20.18
CA ASP A 486 -27.69 0.01 19.19
C ASP A 486 -27.22 -1.04 18.17
N VAL A 487 -26.67 -0.57 17.08
CA VAL A 487 -25.94 -1.39 16.10
C VAL A 487 -24.51 -0.88 15.95
N ALA A 488 -23.57 -1.81 15.79
CA ALA A 488 -22.17 -1.47 15.56
C ALA A 488 -21.98 -0.86 14.17
N CYS A 489 -20.83 -0.20 13.96
CA CYS A 489 -20.48 0.32 12.64
C CYS A 489 -18.99 0.12 12.35
N GLY A 490 -18.66 -0.25 11.13
CA GLY A 490 -17.28 -0.31 10.67
C GLY A 490 -16.75 1.09 10.38
N ILE A 491 -17.27 1.73 9.35
CA ILE A 491 -16.89 3.08 8.93
C ILE A 491 -18.11 3.99 8.96
N TYR A 492 -18.07 5.02 9.79
CA TYR A 492 -19.13 6.02 9.93
C TYR A 492 -18.69 7.36 9.38
N ALA A 493 -19.30 7.81 8.31
CA ALA A 493 -18.99 9.06 7.60
C ALA A 493 -20.16 10.06 7.64
N PRO A 494 -20.33 10.81 8.75
CA PRO A 494 -21.47 11.75 8.93
C PRO A 494 -21.18 13.17 8.40
N TRP A 495 -19.98 13.48 7.95
CA TRP A 495 -19.57 14.76 7.41
C TRP A 495 -19.07 14.61 5.98
N LYS A 496 -18.59 15.67 5.36
CA LYS A 496 -18.05 15.74 3.97
C LYS A 496 -16.74 14.98 3.76
N ASP A 497 -16.51 13.91 4.54
CA ASP A 497 -15.26 13.15 4.44
C ASP A 497 -15.19 12.37 3.13
N ASN A 498 -14.00 12.35 2.51
CA ASN A 498 -13.70 11.53 1.35
C ASN A 498 -12.92 10.30 1.79
N ILE A 499 -13.52 9.13 1.66
CA ILE A 499 -12.93 7.86 2.11
C ILE A 499 -12.67 6.98 0.91
N THR A 500 -11.42 6.55 0.74
CA THR A 500 -11.03 5.61 -0.31
C THR A 500 -10.53 4.32 0.34
N ILE A 501 -11.16 3.22 0.01
CA ILE A 501 -10.82 1.88 0.50
C ILE A 501 -10.21 1.10 -0.67
N ASN A 502 -8.89 1.00 -0.70
CA ASN A 502 -8.17 0.22 -1.71
C ASN A 502 -8.10 -1.26 -1.34
N ALA A 503 -8.02 -1.56 -0.04
CA ALA A 503 -8.12 -2.92 0.48
C ALA A 503 -8.52 -2.88 1.96
N ALA A 504 -9.53 -3.64 2.37
CA ALA A 504 -9.94 -3.76 3.77
C ALA A 504 -10.67 -5.08 4.05
N LYS A 505 -10.60 -5.55 5.32
CA LYS A 505 -11.52 -6.54 5.86
C LYS A 505 -12.33 -5.89 6.98
N ILE A 506 -13.64 -5.88 6.84
CA ILE A 506 -14.56 -5.21 7.76
C ILE A 506 -15.52 -6.27 8.32
N ASN A 507 -15.37 -6.57 9.59
CA ASN A 507 -16.18 -7.58 10.31
C ASN A 507 -17.01 -6.88 11.38
N ILE A 508 -18.30 -6.80 11.21
CA ILE A 508 -19.18 -6.07 12.10
C ILE A 508 -20.26 -7.00 12.67
N GLU A 509 -20.19 -7.16 13.97
CA GLU A 509 -21.17 -7.97 14.69
C GLU A 509 -22.40 -7.12 15.03
N ASN A 510 -23.59 -7.56 14.58
CA ASN A 510 -24.86 -6.86 14.77
C ASN A 510 -24.80 -5.38 14.34
N GLY A 511 -24.38 -5.14 13.09
CA GLY A 511 -24.19 -3.77 12.68
C GLY A 511 -24.08 -3.51 11.19
N VAL A 512 -23.69 -2.30 10.86
CA VAL A 512 -23.51 -1.83 9.50
C VAL A 512 -22.01 -1.74 9.18
N GLY A 513 -21.59 -2.29 8.03
CA GLY A 513 -20.20 -2.28 7.61
C GLY A 513 -19.71 -0.87 7.31
N ILE A 514 -20.40 -0.17 6.41
CA ILE A 514 -20.10 1.20 6.00
C ILE A 514 -21.38 2.02 5.99
N LEU A 515 -21.39 3.11 6.75
CA LEU A 515 -22.52 4.04 6.86
C LEU A 515 -22.12 5.44 6.43
N SER A 516 -22.77 5.95 5.38
CA SER A 516 -22.68 7.37 5.00
C SER A 516 -23.94 8.14 5.42
N ARG A 517 -23.73 9.31 6.04
CA ARG A 517 -24.72 10.37 6.31
C ARG A 517 -24.25 11.73 5.77
N GLY A 518 -23.16 11.76 5.02
CA GLY A 518 -22.57 12.99 4.48
C GLY A 518 -21.23 12.77 3.79
N GLY A 519 -20.58 11.63 3.98
CA GLY A 519 -19.28 11.30 3.35
C GLY A 519 -19.42 10.70 1.97
N ASN A 520 -18.42 10.93 1.14
CA ASN A 520 -18.24 10.28 -0.15
C ASN A 520 -17.24 9.12 -0.01
N ILE A 521 -17.67 7.90 -0.30
CA ILE A 521 -16.92 6.68 -0.04
C ILE A 521 -16.70 5.91 -1.35
N VAL A 522 -15.46 5.61 -1.66
CA VAL A 522 -15.06 4.82 -2.81
C VAL A 522 -14.46 3.51 -2.32
N ILE A 523 -14.99 2.40 -2.79
CA ILE A 523 -14.54 1.04 -2.43
C ILE A 523 -13.94 0.40 -3.69
N ASN A 524 -12.61 0.33 -3.74
CA ASN A 524 -11.90 -0.34 -4.82
C ASN A 524 -11.80 -1.84 -4.58
N ASP A 525 -11.59 -2.26 -3.32
CA ASP A 525 -11.63 -3.65 -2.89
C ASP A 525 -11.87 -3.74 -1.37
N ALA A 526 -12.79 -4.60 -0.96
CA ALA A 526 -13.04 -4.88 0.46
C ALA A 526 -13.74 -6.23 0.65
N GLU A 527 -13.44 -6.91 1.76
CA GLU A 527 -14.27 -7.99 2.26
C GLU A 527 -15.11 -7.45 3.42
N ILE A 528 -16.44 -7.38 3.26
CA ILE A 528 -17.33 -6.81 4.27
C ILE A 528 -18.30 -7.87 4.76
N ILE A 529 -18.19 -8.23 6.03
CA ILE A 529 -19.04 -9.19 6.70
C ILE A 529 -19.81 -8.47 7.80
N THR A 530 -21.13 -8.54 7.74
CA THR A 530 -22.01 -8.03 8.79
C THR A 530 -22.92 -9.13 9.28
N THR A 531 -23.28 -9.07 10.55
CA THR A 531 -24.31 -9.93 11.15
C THR A 531 -25.43 -9.08 11.72
N GLY A 532 -26.51 -9.70 12.16
CA GLY A 532 -27.67 -9.04 12.73
C GLY A 532 -28.95 -9.16 11.89
N GLY A 533 -28.85 -9.56 10.63
CA GLY A 533 -30.01 -9.77 9.74
C GLY A 533 -30.91 -8.54 9.64
N ASP A 534 -32.19 -8.73 10.00
CA ASP A 534 -33.20 -7.66 9.96
C ASP A 534 -33.16 -6.70 11.17
N ARG A 535 -32.16 -6.82 12.04
CA ARG A 535 -31.99 -5.90 13.17
C ARG A 535 -31.76 -4.48 12.68
N VAL A 536 -32.43 -3.54 13.35
CA VAL A 536 -32.21 -2.09 13.19
C VAL A 536 -31.85 -1.49 14.55
N GLY A 537 -31.10 -0.41 14.57
CA GLY A 537 -30.71 0.28 15.78
C GLY A 537 -29.93 1.57 15.47
N LYS A 538 -29.45 2.24 16.51
CA LYS A 538 -28.71 3.50 16.36
C LYS A 538 -27.24 3.22 16.22
N VAL A 539 -26.57 4.02 15.39
CA VAL A 539 -25.13 4.06 15.31
C VAL A 539 -24.62 5.33 15.98
N ALA A 540 -23.72 5.18 16.92
CA ALA A 540 -23.13 6.28 17.68
C ALA A 540 -24.21 7.15 18.37
N ASP A 541 -24.09 8.47 18.20
CA ASP A 541 -25.08 9.45 18.67
C ASP A 541 -26.20 9.72 17.66
N GLY A 542 -26.32 8.84 16.66
CA GLY A 542 -27.30 8.98 15.58
C GLY A 542 -28.74 8.94 16.06
N LYS A 543 -29.59 9.81 15.51
CA LYS A 543 -30.97 9.89 15.88
C LYS A 543 -31.85 8.85 15.18
N ASN A 544 -31.43 8.38 14.02
CA ASN A 544 -32.18 7.44 13.20
C ASN A 544 -31.63 6.02 13.36
N ASP A 545 -32.56 5.08 13.38
CA ASP A 545 -32.22 3.67 13.33
C ASP A 545 -31.72 3.33 11.91
N VAL A 546 -30.71 2.49 11.83
CA VAL A 546 -30.15 1.98 10.57
C VAL A 546 -30.13 0.45 10.58
N PRO A 547 -30.25 -0.20 9.41
CA PRO A 547 -30.24 -1.65 9.32
C PRO A 547 -28.82 -2.24 9.41
N CYS A 548 -28.71 -3.50 9.80
CA CYS A 548 -27.48 -4.28 9.73
C CYS A 548 -27.21 -4.68 8.27
N LYS A 549 -26.43 -3.89 7.56
CA LYS A 549 -26.08 -4.06 6.14
C LYS A 549 -24.60 -3.85 5.90
N THR A 550 -24.06 -4.46 4.85
CA THR A 550 -22.65 -4.27 4.47
C THR A 550 -22.34 -2.82 4.13
N VAL A 551 -23.23 -2.16 3.40
CA VAL A 551 -23.13 -0.73 3.05
C VAL A 551 -24.51 -0.08 3.11
N TYR A 552 -24.55 1.18 3.60
CA TYR A 552 -25.81 1.89 3.71
C TYR A 552 -25.65 3.42 3.66
N ILE A 553 -26.51 4.11 2.92
CA ILE A 553 -26.66 5.57 2.96
C ILE A 553 -27.96 5.87 3.70
N ASP A 554 -27.88 6.52 4.86
CA ASP A 554 -29.04 6.95 5.61
C ASP A 554 -29.62 8.25 5.05
N LYS A 555 -30.47 8.11 4.05
CA LYS A 555 -31.18 9.24 3.40
C LYS A 555 -32.23 9.90 4.29
N ALA A 556 -32.64 9.26 5.38
CA ALA A 556 -33.65 9.78 6.31
C ALA A 556 -33.05 10.68 7.40
N CYS A 557 -31.75 10.73 7.53
CA CYS A 557 -31.07 11.54 8.54
C CYS A 557 -31.13 13.05 8.20
N ASN A 558 -31.12 13.88 9.25
CA ASN A 558 -31.10 15.35 9.14
C ASN A 558 -29.69 15.93 9.31
N TYR A 559 -28.68 15.27 8.72
CA TYR A 559 -27.30 15.77 8.82
C TYR A 559 -27.03 16.88 7.79
N PRO A 560 -26.28 17.93 8.17
CA PRO A 560 -25.99 19.07 7.30
C PRO A 560 -25.24 18.73 6.01
N ALA A 561 -24.54 17.61 5.99
CA ALA A 561 -23.75 17.17 4.86
C ALA A 561 -24.41 16.08 4.02
N LEU A 562 -25.69 15.74 4.25
CA LEU A 562 -26.36 14.61 3.61
C LEU A 562 -26.35 14.67 2.08
N GLU A 563 -26.38 15.85 1.49
CA GLU A 563 -26.31 16.03 0.03
C GLU A 563 -25.00 15.50 -0.60
N ASN A 564 -23.94 15.36 0.22
CA ASN A 564 -22.64 14.82 -0.25
C ASN A 564 -22.53 13.31 -0.02
N ALA A 565 -23.52 12.67 0.62
CA ALA A 565 -23.46 11.25 0.93
C ALA A 565 -23.47 10.41 -0.35
N ALA A 566 -22.41 9.70 -0.59
CA ALA A 566 -22.26 8.82 -1.75
C ALA A 566 -21.44 7.57 -1.39
N ILE A 567 -21.77 6.47 -2.02
CA ILE A 567 -20.95 5.24 -1.99
C ILE A 567 -20.78 4.79 -3.45
N THR A 568 -19.56 4.45 -3.85
CA THR A 568 -19.27 3.90 -5.18
C THR A 568 -18.39 2.66 -5.02
N ILE A 569 -18.81 1.53 -5.58
CA ILE A 569 -18.16 0.24 -5.44
C ILE A 569 -17.56 -0.20 -6.77
N TYR A 570 -16.26 -0.47 -6.78
CA TYR A 570 -15.50 -1.00 -7.93
C TYR A 570 -15.03 -2.44 -7.73
N GLY A 571 -15.14 -3.01 -6.52
CA GLY A 571 -14.68 -4.37 -6.22
C GLY A 571 -15.06 -4.83 -4.82
N GLY A 572 -14.61 -6.04 -4.47
CA GLY A 572 -14.79 -6.60 -3.15
C GLY A 572 -15.83 -7.71 -3.05
N LYS A 573 -15.96 -8.24 -1.83
CA LYS A 573 -16.93 -9.30 -1.48
C LYS A 573 -17.78 -8.88 -0.29
N TYR A 574 -19.03 -9.26 -0.27
CA TYR A 574 -20.03 -8.76 0.65
C TYR A 574 -20.90 -9.90 1.19
N SER A 575 -21.32 -9.81 2.44
CA SER A 575 -22.20 -10.81 3.06
C SER A 575 -23.69 -10.65 2.73
N ASP A 576 -24.09 -9.51 2.17
CA ASP A 576 -25.49 -9.24 1.75
C ASP A 576 -25.51 -8.47 0.42
N ASP A 577 -26.73 -8.25 -0.10
CA ASP A 577 -26.99 -7.60 -1.39
C ASP A 577 -27.08 -6.06 -1.32
N ALA A 578 -26.87 -5.44 -0.18
CA ALA A 578 -27.05 -4.00 0.03
C ALA A 578 -26.12 -3.12 -0.81
N GLY A 579 -25.00 -3.68 -1.30
CA GLY A 579 -24.09 -2.98 -2.19
C GLY A 579 -24.60 -2.81 -3.62
N LYS A 580 -25.65 -3.51 -4.03
CA LYS A 580 -26.12 -3.56 -5.43
C LYS A 580 -26.40 -2.18 -6.01
N ASP A 581 -27.01 -1.28 -5.22
CA ASP A 581 -27.38 0.06 -5.68
C ASP A 581 -26.20 1.06 -5.78
N TYR A 582 -25.02 0.67 -5.36
CA TYR A 582 -23.85 1.53 -5.25
C TYR A 582 -22.70 1.13 -6.20
N VAL A 583 -22.93 0.13 -7.06
CA VAL A 583 -21.91 -0.38 -7.97
C VAL A 583 -21.60 0.68 -9.05
N ALA A 584 -20.32 0.85 -9.32
CA ALA A 584 -19.84 1.77 -10.34
C ALA A 584 -20.29 1.32 -11.75
N PRO A 585 -20.52 2.24 -12.70
CA PRO A 585 -20.78 1.87 -14.09
C PRO A 585 -19.75 0.87 -14.63
N LYS A 586 -20.20 -0.14 -15.39
CA LYS A 586 -19.38 -1.23 -15.94
C LYS A 586 -18.89 -2.26 -14.92
N TYR A 587 -19.43 -2.25 -13.70
CA TYR A 587 -19.21 -3.27 -12.68
C TYR A 587 -20.53 -3.95 -12.33
N TYR A 588 -20.45 -5.18 -11.85
CA TYR A 588 -21.60 -6.02 -11.52
C TYR A 588 -21.51 -6.57 -10.11
N TYR A 589 -22.66 -6.64 -9.46
CA TYR A 589 -22.86 -7.25 -8.15
C TYR A 589 -23.42 -8.64 -8.38
N GLU A 590 -22.59 -9.67 -8.21
CA GLU A 590 -22.90 -11.06 -8.53
C GLU A 590 -23.03 -11.87 -7.24
N GLU A 591 -24.03 -12.75 -7.17
CA GLU A 591 -24.15 -13.76 -6.12
C GLU A 591 -23.06 -14.83 -6.32
N THR A 592 -22.51 -15.31 -5.21
CA THR A 592 -21.48 -16.34 -5.18
C THR A 592 -21.94 -17.51 -4.32
N ASN A 593 -21.27 -18.65 -4.41
CA ASN A 593 -21.50 -19.78 -3.52
C ASN A 593 -20.65 -19.72 -2.24
N GLU A 594 -19.98 -18.59 -1.96
CA GLU A 594 -19.11 -18.43 -0.81
C GLU A 594 -19.92 -18.00 0.43
N THR A 595 -19.60 -18.56 1.59
CA THR A 595 -20.21 -18.18 2.87
C THR A 595 -19.11 -17.76 3.82
N PRO A 596 -19.22 -16.61 4.50
CA PRO A 596 -20.38 -15.68 4.54
C PRO A 596 -20.37 -14.61 3.41
N LEU A 597 -19.41 -14.58 2.51
CA LEU A 597 -19.26 -13.58 1.46
C LEU A 597 -20.05 -13.96 0.21
N ALA A 598 -21.38 -13.91 0.33
CA ALA A 598 -22.31 -14.39 -0.68
C ALA A 598 -22.35 -13.58 -1.98
N TYR A 599 -21.77 -12.39 -1.99
CA TYR A 599 -21.78 -11.47 -3.14
C TYR A 599 -20.38 -10.96 -3.47
N LYS A 600 -20.14 -10.67 -4.76
CA LYS A 600 -18.89 -10.16 -5.27
C LYS A 600 -19.13 -9.06 -6.30
N VAL A 601 -18.29 -8.05 -6.32
CA VAL A 601 -18.27 -7.04 -7.38
C VAL A 601 -17.12 -7.31 -8.34
N SER A 602 -17.42 -7.34 -9.63
CA SER A 602 -16.45 -7.56 -10.69
C SER A 602 -16.69 -6.64 -11.89
N MET A 603 -15.61 -6.30 -12.59
CA MET A 603 -15.69 -5.47 -13.80
C MET A 603 -16.31 -6.28 -14.95
N ALA A 604 -17.11 -5.61 -15.82
CA ALA A 604 -17.60 -6.15 -17.09
C ALA A 604 -16.43 -6.66 -17.97
N SER A 605 -16.75 -7.59 -18.88
CA SER A 605 -15.76 -8.06 -19.83
C SER A 605 -15.30 -6.93 -20.76
N THR A 606 -14.10 -7.05 -21.31
CA THR A 606 -13.55 -6.05 -22.24
C THR A 606 -14.47 -5.77 -23.42
N ASN A 607 -15.11 -6.81 -23.99
CA ASN A 607 -16.02 -6.67 -25.12
C ASN A 607 -17.33 -6.00 -24.72
N GLU A 608 -17.86 -6.28 -23.54
CA GLU A 608 -19.04 -5.61 -23.01
C GLU A 608 -18.78 -4.13 -22.73
N ILE A 609 -17.65 -3.80 -22.14
CA ILE A 609 -17.21 -2.40 -21.94
C ILE A 609 -17.11 -1.68 -23.30
N LYS A 610 -16.49 -2.33 -24.30
CA LYS A 610 -16.36 -1.78 -25.65
C LYS A 610 -17.73 -1.50 -26.27
N PHE A 611 -18.71 -2.37 -26.05
CA PHE A 611 -20.09 -2.17 -26.52
C PHE A 611 -20.77 -1.02 -25.76
N ILE A 612 -20.72 -1.00 -24.43
CA ILE A 612 -21.30 0.08 -23.61
C ILE A 612 -20.72 1.45 -24.01
N ASP A 613 -19.39 1.52 -24.21
CA ASP A 613 -18.71 2.75 -24.64
C ASP A 613 -19.13 3.18 -26.04
N ALA A 614 -19.28 2.24 -26.98
CA ALA A 614 -19.73 2.53 -28.32
C ALA A 614 -21.17 3.10 -28.32
N VAL A 615 -22.08 2.49 -27.53
CA VAL A 615 -23.46 3.00 -27.36
C VAL A 615 -23.49 4.38 -26.71
N SER A 616 -22.63 4.59 -25.67
CA SER A 616 -22.58 5.86 -24.95
C SER A 616 -22.04 7.00 -25.81
N SER A 617 -21.05 6.72 -26.65
CA SER A 617 -20.36 7.73 -27.49
C SER A 617 -20.98 7.96 -28.86
N VAL A 618 -21.85 7.05 -29.37
CA VAL A 618 -22.46 7.20 -30.69
C VAL A 618 -23.26 8.48 -30.77
N GLU A 619 -23.16 9.20 -31.90
CA GLU A 619 -24.03 10.34 -32.17
C GLU A 619 -25.46 9.88 -32.48
N LYS A 620 -26.45 10.80 -32.30
CA LYS A 620 -27.83 10.50 -32.61
C LYS A 620 -27.94 10.04 -34.08
N ASN A 621 -28.63 8.93 -34.32
CA ASN A 621 -28.75 8.25 -35.63
C ASN A 621 -27.41 7.73 -36.20
N GLY A 622 -26.35 7.68 -35.43
CA GLY A 622 -25.09 7.08 -35.83
C GLY A 622 -25.14 5.54 -35.81
N THR A 623 -24.02 4.88 -36.08
CA THR A 623 -23.94 3.42 -36.14
C THR A 623 -23.00 2.89 -35.05
N VAL A 624 -23.47 1.91 -34.30
CA VAL A 624 -22.66 1.06 -33.39
C VAL A 624 -22.35 -0.22 -34.16
N LEU A 625 -21.09 -0.40 -34.52
CA LEU A 625 -20.60 -1.59 -35.21
C LEU A 625 -20.13 -2.65 -34.18
N VAL A 626 -20.66 -3.85 -34.28
CA VAL A 626 -20.28 -4.98 -33.42
C VAL A 626 -19.67 -6.10 -34.25
N ASP A 627 -18.35 -6.24 -34.19
CA ASP A 627 -17.54 -7.25 -34.87
C ASP A 627 -16.87 -8.21 -33.91
N TYR A 628 -17.33 -8.27 -32.67
CA TYR A 628 -16.81 -9.08 -31.55
C TYR A 628 -17.97 -9.64 -30.72
N PRO A 629 -17.81 -10.80 -30.08
CA PRO A 629 -18.85 -11.39 -29.22
C PRO A 629 -19.07 -10.51 -27.98
N VAL A 630 -20.33 -10.37 -27.56
CA VAL A 630 -20.73 -9.61 -26.38
C VAL A 630 -21.51 -10.53 -25.45
N ALA A 631 -21.09 -10.61 -24.20
CA ALA A 631 -21.77 -11.37 -23.14
C ALA A 631 -22.15 -10.44 -21.98
N PRO A 632 -23.30 -9.75 -22.06
CA PRO A 632 -23.73 -8.83 -21.01
C PRO A 632 -24.02 -9.58 -19.70
N LYS A 633 -23.63 -8.98 -18.59
CA LYS A 633 -23.95 -9.45 -17.24
C LYS A 633 -25.13 -8.73 -16.59
N SER A 634 -25.63 -7.71 -17.26
CA SER A 634 -26.88 -7.02 -16.90
C SER A 634 -27.58 -6.48 -18.13
N GLN A 635 -28.85 -6.13 -17.96
CA GLN A 635 -29.66 -5.52 -18.99
C GLN A 635 -28.99 -4.24 -19.55
N LEU A 636 -28.87 -4.16 -20.88
CA LEU A 636 -28.34 -3.00 -21.57
C LEU A 636 -29.49 -2.06 -21.94
N LYS A 637 -29.75 -1.02 -21.12
CA LYS A 637 -30.80 -0.02 -21.36
C LYS A 637 -30.38 0.96 -22.46
N ILE A 638 -31.18 1.01 -23.53
CA ILE A 638 -30.95 1.86 -24.70
C ILE A 638 -31.87 3.07 -24.63
N GLN A 639 -31.29 4.22 -24.35
CA GLN A 639 -31.97 5.52 -24.24
C GLN A 639 -31.43 6.52 -25.25
N LYS A 640 -31.08 6.05 -26.46
CA LYS A 640 -30.45 6.84 -27.51
C LYS A 640 -30.76 6.24 -28.87
N ASP A 641 -30.96 7.11 -29.86
CA ASP A 641 -31.22 6.69 -31.25
C ASP A 641 -29.92 6.31 -31.93
N PHE A 642 -29.84 5.09 -32.46
CA PHE A 642 -28.71 4.62 -33.27
C PHE A 642 -29.05 3.35 -34.05
N THR A 643 -28.21 2.98 -35.00
CA THR A 643 -28.25 1.72 -35.73
C THR A 643 -27.23 0.75 -35.11
N LEU A 644 -27.67 -0.39 -34.63
CA LEU A 644 -26.82 -1.52 -34.23
C LEU A 644 -26.53 -2.38 -35.45
N THR A 645 -25.29 -2.40 -35.91
CA THR A 645 -24.87 -3.24 -37.04
C THR A 645 -23.97 -4.35 -36.52
N MET A 646 -24.46 -5.60 -36.63
CA MET A 646 -23.67 -6.80 -36.26
C MET A 646 -23.05 -7.39 -37.52
N VAL A 647 -21.76 -7.74 -37.47
CA VAL A 647 -21.04 -8.27 -38.64
C VAL A 647 -20.29 -9.57 -38.30
N ASN A 648 -19.84 -10.29 -39.34
CA ASN A 648 -19.04 -11.52 -39.19
C ASN A 648 -19.69 -12.65 -38.40
N GLY A 649 -21.03 -12.68 -38.35
CA GLY A 649 -21.77 -13.71 -37.61
C GLY A 649 -21.55 -13.68 -36.09
N VAL A 650 -21.25 -12.49 -35.51
CA VAL A 650 -20.99 -12.37 -34.08
C VAL A 650 -22.20 -12.77 -33.23
N LEU A 651 -21.91 -13.25 -32.01
CA LEU A 651 -22.91 -13.66 -31.01
C LEU A 651 -22.96 -12.60 -29.90
N MET A 652 -24.18 -12.13 -29.61
CA MET A 652 -24.52 -11.40 -28.38
C MET A 652 -25.45 -12.30 -27.56
N GLU A 653 -24.96 -12.78 -26.42
CA GLU A 653 -25.67 -13.75 -25.57
C GLU A 653 -25.39 -13.43 -24.09
N GLY A 654 -26.44 -13.36 -23.27
CA GLY A 654 -26.34 -13.14 -21.82
C GLY A 654 -27.25 -14.11 -21.09
N ASP A 655 -26.79 -14.62 -19.94
CA ASP A 655 -27.58 -15.46 -19.02
C ASP A 655 -28.20 -14.56 -17.93
N LEU A 656 -29.27 -13.87 -18.30
CA LEU A 656 -29.93 -12.87 -17.49
C LEU A 656 -31.39 -13.23 -17.26
N SER A 657 -31.96 -12.76 -16.15
CA SER A 657 -33.43 -12.75 -15.97
C SER A 657 -34.12 -11.56 -16.65
N ASP A 658 -33.33 -10.52 -16.96
CA ASP A 658 -33.79 -9.33 -17.67
C ASP A 658 -33.43 -9.43 -19.17
N PRO A 659 -34.06 -8.67 -20.08
CA PRO A 659 -33.72 -8.66 -21.50
C PRO A 659 -32.27 -8.18 -21.71
N ILE A 660 -31.59 -8.77 -22.70
CA ILE A 660 -30.23 -8.35 -23.07
C ILE A 660 -30.22 -6.89 -23.53
N LEU A 661 -31.15 -6.53 -24.43
CA LEU A 661 -31.33 -5.18 -24.96
C LEU A 661 -32.71 -4.65 -24.58
N HIS A 662 -32.76 -3.54 -23.89
CA HIS A 662 -34.01 -2.84 -23.53
C HIS A 662 -34.07 -1.45 -24.16
N PHE A 663 -34.83 -1.31 -25.24
CA PHE A 663 -35.10 -0.05 -25.90
C PHE A 663 -36.21 0.70 -25.16
N CYS A 664 -35.86 1.76 -24.44
CA CYS A 664 -36.74 2.46 -23.50
C CYS A 664 -36.70 3.99 -23.62
N GLN A 665 -36.45 4.50 -24.82
CA GLN A 665 -36.49 5.95 -25.10
C GLN A 665 -37.82 6.38 -25.67
N ASP A 666 -38.47 7.35 -25.05
CA ASP A 666 -39.70 7.93 -25.61
C ASP A 666 -39.43 8.58 -26.98
N ASN A 667 -40.27 8.23 -27.94
CA ASN A 667 -40.17 8.66 -29.35
C ASN A 667 -38.80 8.33 -30.00
N GLY A 668 -38.11 7.32 -29.48
CA GLY A 668 -36.83 6.84 -29.96
C GLY A 668 -36.96 6.10 -31.29
N THR A 669 -35.89 6.05 -32.07
CA THR A 669 -35.82 5.30 -33.31
C THR A 669 -34.50 4.51 -33.37
N ASN A 670 -34.57 3.20 -33.35
CA ASN A 670 -33.43 2.31 -33.42
C ASN A 670 -33.57 1.30 -34.55
N VAL A 671 -32.43 0.88 -35.09
CA VAL A 671 -32.37 -0.15 -36.13
C VAL A 671 -31.38 -1.23 -35.69
N ILE A 672 -31.72 -2.49 -35.89
CA ILE A 672 -30.81 -3.63 -35.83
C ILE A 672 -30.66 -4.22 -37.22
N ASN A 673 -29.42 -4.33 -37.68
CA ASN A 673 -29.13 -4.92 -38.97
C ASN A 673 -27.79 -5.71 -38.95
N GLY A 674 -27.39 -6.23 -40.13
CA GLY A 674 -26.16 -7.01 -40.25
C GLY A 674 -26.40 -8.52 -40.28
N ASN A 675 -25.41 -9.34 -39.81
CA ASN A 675 -25.43 -10.79 -39.89
C ASN A 675 -25.02 -11.50 -38.61
N GLY A 676 -25.42 -10.95 -37.45
CA GLY A 676 -25.13 -11.55 -36.16
C GLY A 676 -26.28 -12.33 -35.53
N THR A 677 -26.06 -12.89 -34.38
CA THR A 677 -27.09 -13.54 -33.54
C THR A 677 -27.20 -12.84 -32.18
N ILE A 678 -28.42 -12.51 -31.76
CA ILE A 678 -28.76 -12.05 -30.42
C ILE A 678 -29.59 -13.15 -29.77
N ARG A 679 -29.14 -13.70 -28.64
CA ARG A 679 -29.77 -14.85 -27.98
C ARG A 679 -29.94 -14.62 -26.49
N GLY A 680 -31.14 -14.90 -25.98
CA GLY A 680 -31.42 -14.91 -24.54
C GLY A 680 -30.79 -16.12 -23.83
N GLY A 681 -30.48 -15.94 -22.56
CA GLY A 681 -29.84 -16.97 -21.72
C GLY A 681 -30.83 -17.97 -21.10
N GLN A 682 -30.36 -18.71 -20.08
CA GLN A 682 -31.11 -19.78 -19.41
C GLN A 682 -32.22 -19.29 -18.46
N ASN A 683 -32.21 -17.98 -18.10
CA ASN A 683 -33.20 -17.40 -17.17
C ASN A 683 -33.90 -16.18 -17.75
N SER A 684 -33.91 -16.02 -19.08
CA SER A 684 -34.37 -14.81 -19.76
C SER A 684 -35.81 -15.01 -20.26
N ASP A 685 -36.72 -14.16 -19.82
CA ASP A 685 -38.11 -14.13 -20.27
C ASP A 685 -38.23 -13.51 -21.66
N GLU A 686 -37.41 -12.53 -21.98
CA GLU A 686 -37.26 -11.96 -23.34
C GLU A 686 -35.79 -11.64 -23.64
N THR A 687 -35.42 -11.74 -24.92
CA THR A 687 -34.07 -11.37 -25.36
C THR A 687 -34.00 -9.87 -25.65
N ILE A 688 -35.00 -9.29 -26.29
CA ILE A 688 -35.10 -7.87 -26.56
C ILE A 688 -36.45 -7.35 -26.05
N LEU A 689 -36.43 -6.24 -25.29
CA LEU A 689 -37.60 -5.52 -24.84
C LEU A 689 -37.70 -4.16 -25.53
N VAL A 690 -38.88 -3.86 -26.07
CA VAL A 690 -39.25 -2.53 -26.55
C VAL A 690 -40.29 -1.94 -25.58
N ASN A 691 -39.91 -0.87 -24.88
CA ASN A 691 -40.71 -0.26 -23.83
C ASN A 691 -40.44 1.25 -23.73
N GLY A 692 -40.87 2.00 -24.74
CA GLY A 692 -40.81 3.46 -24.72
C GLY A 692 -41.96 4.03 -25.51
N LYS A 693 -42.64 4.98 -24.93
CA LYS A 693 -43.80 5.63 -25.59
C LYS A 693 -43.42 6.21 -26.95
N GLY A 694 -44.02 5.67 -28.02
CA GLY A 694 -43.67 6.05 -29.40
C GLY A 694 -42.29 5.61 -29.88
N GLN A 695 -41.58 4.76 -29.12
CA GLN A 695 -40.35 4.09 -29.53
C GLN A 695 -40.61 3.24 -30.77
N THR A 696 -39.71 3.28 -31.76
CA THR A 696 -39.72 2.36 -32.90
C THR A 696 -38.42 1.60 -32.96
N LEU A 697 -38.50 0.28 -32.90
CA LEU A 697 -37.36 -0.63 -33.19
C LEU A 697 -37.59 -1.24 -34.56
N THR A 698 -36.62 -1.14 -35.46
CA THR A 698 -36.66 -1.77 -36.78
C THR A 698 -35.60 -2.86 -36.90
N ILE A 699 -35.99 -4.07 -37.28
CA ILE A 699 -35.09 -5.13 -37.69
C ILE A 699 -35.02 -5.17 -39.21
N ASP A 700 -33.80 -4.92 -39.74
CA ASP A 700 -33.62 -4.65 -41.16
C ASP A 700 -32.44 -5.41 -41.78
N SER A 701 -32.46 -6.72 -41.71
CA SER A 701 -31.50 -7.57 -42.39
C SER A 701 -31.99 -9.02 -42.45
N LYS A 702 -31.90 -9.68 -43.59
CA LYS A 702 -32.21 -11.07 -43.78
C LYS A 702 -31.28 -12.05 -43.02
N ASP A 703 -30.05 -11.57 -42.70
CA ASP A 703 -28.99 -12.39 -42.12
C ASP A 703 -28.88 -12.18 -40.61
N ILE A 704 -29.68 -11.31 -40.00
CA ILE A 704 -29.78 -11.15 -38.54
C ILE A 704 -30.65 -12.26 -37.93
N ARG A 705 -30.23 -12.78 -36.79
CA ARG A 705 -30.96 -13.82 -36.05
C ARG A 705 -31.22 -13.36 -34.63
N ILE A 706 -32.47 -13.46 -34.19
CA ILE A 706 -32.86 -13.16 -32.82
C ILE A 706 -33.55 -14.40 -32.22
N GLU A 707 -33.01 -14.89 -31.09
CA GLU A 707 -33.51 -16.12 -30.47
C GLU A 707 -33.94 -15.78 -29.02
N GLY A 708 -35.06 -16.31 -28.61
CA GLY A 708 -35.51 -16.33 -27.24
C GLY A 708 -34.58 -17.20 -26.38
N GLY A 709 -34.55 -16.94 -25.11
CA GLY A 709 -33.79 -17.74 -24.16
C GLY A 709 -34.59 -18.96 -23.64
N LYS A 710 -34.32 -19.29 -22.36
CA LYS A 710 -35.09 -20.31 -21.61
C LYS A 710 -35.55 -19.68 -20.29
N SER A 711 -36.80 -19.82 -19.92
CA SER A 711 -37.38 -19.29 -18.71
C SER A 711 -38.24 -20.27 -17.94
N SER A 712 -38.67 -19.94 -16.71
CA SER A 712 -39.65 -20.71 -15.96
C SER A 712 -41.07 -20.47 -16.40
N GLU A 713 -41.34 -19.34 -17.03
CA GLU A 713 -42.71 -18.90 -17.41
C GLU A 713 -42.87 -18.84 -18.94
N PHE A 714 -42.17 -17.96 -19.62
CA PHE A 714 -42.14 -17.85 -21.08
C PHE A 714 -40.77 -17.27 -21.53
N ALA A 715 -40.37 -17.44 -22.77
CA ALA A 715 -39.15 -16.91 -23.30
C ALA A 715 -39.32 -16.38 -24.73
N ALA A 716 -39.53 -15.09 -24.88
CA ALA A 716 -39.70 -14.44 -26.19
C ALA A 716 -38.36 -14.02 -26.81
N ALA A 717 -38.27 -14.06 -28.14
CA ALA A 717 -37.17 -13.40 -28.82
C ALA A 717 -37.27 -11.84 -28.73
N ILE A 718 -38.45 -11.28 -28.96
CA ILE A 718 -38.69 -9.87 -28.75
C ILE A 718 -40.06 -9.68 -28.07
N THR A 719 -40.09 -8.89 -27.02
CA THR A 719 -41.31 -8.43 -26.33
C THR A 719 -41.52 -6.92 -26.60
N VAL A 720 -42.75 -6.53 -26.82
CA VAL A 720 -43.16 -5.13 -26.97
C VAL A 720 -44.17 -4.80 -25.84
N TRP A 721 -43.75 -3.98 -24.86
CA TRP A 721 -44.66 -3.47 -23.84
C TRP A 721 -45.32 -2.15 -24.29
N ASP A 722 -44.50 -1.17 -24.75
CA ASP A 722 -44.99 0.08 -25.33
C ASP A 722 -44.12 0.47 -26.55
N GLY A 723 -44.72 0.99 -27.59
CA GLY A 723 -44.03 1.37 -28.82
C GLY A 723 -44.29 0.46 -30.02
N LYS A 724 -43.40 0.49 -31.01
CA LYS A 724 -43.56 -0.20 -32.30
C LYS A 724 -42.36 -1.05 -32.66
N LEU A 725 -42.56 -2.30 -33.02
CA LEU A 725 -41.60 -3.17 -33.68
C LEU A 725 -41.90 -3.26 -35.18
N VAL A 726 -40.91 -2.99 -36.01
CA VAL A 726 -40.98 -3.17 -37.45
C VAL A 726 -39.98 -4.22 -37.87
N ILE A 727 -40.41 -5.27 -38.54
CA ILE A 727 -39.58 -6.33 -39.07
C ILE A 727 -39.62 -6.32 -40.58
N ASN A 728 -38.52 -5.87 -41.21
CA ASN A 728 -38.38 -5.89 -42.65
C ASN A 728 -37.85 -7.26 -43.15
N ASP A 729 -36.92 -7.86 -42.40
CA ASP A 729 -36.36 -9.19 -42.65
C ASP A 729 -35.65 -9.71 -41.39
N GLY A 730 -35.16 -10.96 -41.39
CA GLY A 730 -34.44 -11.59 -40.28
C GLY A 730 -34.99 -12.99 -39.97
N THR A 731 -34.33 -13.67 -39.05
CA THR A 731 -34.79 -14.92 -38.49
C THR A 731 -35.10 -14.78 -37.01
N PHE A 732 -36.33 -15.11 -36.64
CA PHE A 732 -36.84 -15.04 -35.27
C PHE A 732 -37.19 -16.42 -34.76
N VAL A 733 -36.59 -16.82 -33.66
CA VAL A 733 -36.81 -18.16 -33.05
C VAL A 733 -37.36 -17.90 -31.65
N SER A 734 -38.45 -18.55 -31.30
CA SER A 734 -38.97 -18.55 -29.94
C SER A 734 -37.93 -19.05 -28.92
N GLY A 735 -38.07 -18.73 -27.68
CA GLY A 735 -37.39 -19.45 -26.64
C GLY A 735 -38.10 -20.73 -26.23
N THR A 736 -37.78 -21.22 -25.05
CA THR A 736 -38.42 -22.36 -24.41
C THR A 736 -38.75 -22.05 -22.95
N ASP A 737 -39.96 -22.40 -22.52
CA ASP A 737 -40.28 -22.45 -21.09
C ASP A 737 -39.86 -23.80 -20.49
N ASN A 738 -39.98 -23.96 -19.18
CA ASN A 738 -39.66 -25.24 -18.51
C ASN A 738 -40.66 -26.37 -18.88
N SER A 739 -41.82 -26.04 -19.40
CA SER A 739 -42.83 -26.99 -19.91
C SER A 739 -42.70 -27.21 -21.42
N GLY A 740 -41.98 -26.36 -22.13
CA GLY A 740 -41.76 -26.44 -23.59
C GLY A 740 -42.89 -25.92 -24.45
N ASN A 741 -43.90 -25.27 -23.90
CA ASN A 741 -45.14 -25.04 -24.60
C ASN A 741 -45.47 -23.60 -25.06
N ASP A 742 -45.06 -22.54 -24.33
CA ASP A 742 -45.70 -21.23 -24.52
C ASP A 742 -44.78 -20.04 -24.82
N SER A 743 -43.63 -20.31 -25.41
CA SER A 743 -42.65 -19.24 -25.70
C SER A 743 -42.87 -18.67 -27.12
N PRO A 744 -43.27 -17.38 -27.25
CA PRO A 744 -43.42 -16.73 -28.56
C PRO A 744 -42.07 -16.32 -29.18
N ALA A 745 -42.04 -16.18 -30.52
CA ALA A 745 -40.95 -15.44 -31.14
C ALA A 745 -41.16 -13.93 -30.93
N ILE A 746 -42.39 -13.47 -31.08
CA ILE A 746 -42.74 -12.06 -30.81
C ILE A 746 -43.92 -12.01 -29.86
N TYR A 747 -43.80 -11.27 -28.77
CA TYR A 747 -44.83 -11.10 -27.74
C TYR A 747 -45.22 -9.63 -27.59
N LEU A 748 -46.51 -9.29 -27.65
CA LEU A 748 -47.06 -7.97 -27.41
C LEU A 748 -47.74 -8.02 -26.04
N MET A 749 -47.25 -7.21 -25.09
CA MET A 749 -47.74 -7.22 -23.69
C MET A 749 -47.84 -5.80 -23.15
N PRO A 750 -48.78 -4.98 -23.58
CA PRO A 750 -49.06 -3.68 -22.94
C PRO A 750 -49.27 -3.88 -21.43
N MET A 751 -48.53 -3.15 -20.60
CA MET A 751 -48.51 -3.35 -19.13
C MET A 751 -49.56 -2.48 -18.42
N ASP A 752 -49.97 -1.36 -19.05
CA ASP A 752 -51.03 -0.51 -18.52
C ASP A 752 -51.97 0.03 -19.61
N GLN A 753 -53.04 0.71 -19.19
CA GLN A 753 -54.07 1.24 -20.08
C GLN A 753 -53.58 2.34 -21.05
N TYR A 754 -52.37 2.87 -20.86
CA TYR A 754 -51.78 3.92 -21.71
C TYR A 754 -50.79 3.38 -22.70
N ASP A 755 -50.31 2.14 -22.51
CA ASP A 755 -49.36 1.49 -23.39
C ASP A 755 -50.01 1.02 -24.68
N ARG A 756 -49.24 1.08 -25.78
CA ARG A 756 -49.67 0.63 -27.10
C ARG A 756 -48.55 -0.16 -27.76
N ALA A 757 -48.78 -1.45 -27.92
CA ALA A 757 -47.84 -2.33 -28.57
C ALA A 757 -48.20 -2.53 -30.01
N GLU A 758 -47.31 -2.08 -30.94
CA GLU A 758 -47.51 -2.25 -32.38
C GLU A 758 -46.45 -3.19 -33.01
N LEU A 759 -46.90 -4.09 -33.86
CA LEU A 759 -46.03 -4.96 -34.66
C LEU A 759 -46.35 -4.80 -36.14
N GLU A 760 -45.35 -4.52 -36.96
CA GLU A 760 -45.45 -4.54 -38.43
C GLU A 760 -44.41 -5.52 -38.99
N ILE A 761 -44.85 -6.55 -39.71
CA ILE A 761 -44.01 -7.56 -40.38
C ILE A 761 -44.08 -7.40 -41.87
N ASN A 762 -42.99 -7.03 -42.50
CA ASN A 762 -42.84 -6.90 -43.94
C ASN A 762 -42.10 -8.09 -44.57
N GLY A 763 -41.37 -8.89 -43.79
CA GLY A 763 -40.59 -10.06 -44.19
C GLY A 763 -40.06 -10.84 -43.01
N GLY A 764 -39.12 -11.73 -43.22
CA GLY A 764 -38.45 -12.51 -42.21
C GLY A 764 -38.97 -13.96 -42.04
N ILE A 765 -38.25 -14.76 -41.26
CA ILE A 765 -38.56 -16.18 -40.97
C ILE A 765 -38.87 -16.30 -39.48
N PHE A 766 -40.02 -16.82 -39.14
CA PHE A 766 -40.49 -17.04 -37.78
C PHE A 766 -40.65 -18.51 -37.52
N LYS A 767 -40.05 -19.04 -36.44
CA LYS A 767 -40.16 -20.46 -36.09
C LYS A 767 -40.04 -20.65 -34.56
N ALA A 768 -40.66 -21.70 -34.10
CA ALA A 768 -40.43 -22.15 -32.72
C ALA A 768 -39.03 -22.72 -32.54
N ALA A 769 -38.49 -22.68 -31.30
CA ALA A 769 -37.30 -23.44 -30.92
C ALA A 769 -37.56 -24.96 -31.02
N ASP A 770 -36.51 -25.75 -31.12
CA ASP A 770 -36.60 -27.20 -31.18
C ASP A 770 -37.32 -27.74 -29.95
N GLY A 771 -38.44 -28.43 -30.19
CA GLY A 771 -39.31 -29.00 -29.14
C GLY A 771 -40.33 -28.04 -28.53
N ALA A 772 -40.34 -26.75 -28.91
CA ALA A 772 -41.36 -25.80 -28.50
C ALA A 772 -42.57 -25.78 -29.45
N SER A 773 -43.71 -25.34 -28.93
CA SER A 773 -44.96 -25.19 -29.76
C SER A 773 -44.87 -23.92 -30.57
N ALA A 774 -45.31 -24.01 -31.84
CA ALA A 774 -45.48 -22.85 -32.70
C ALA A 774 -46.84 -22.15 -32.51
N GLN A 775 -47.72 -22.66 -31.68
CA GLN A 775 -49.07 -22.14 -31.48
C GLN A 775 -49.10 -20.65 -31.12
N TYR A 776 -48.15 -20.24 -30.29
CA TYR A 776 -47.99 -18.85 -29.77
C TYR A 776 -46.90 -18.08 -30.49
N LEU A 777 -46.45 -18.47 -31.67
CA LEU A 777 -45.27 -17.90 -32.36
C LEU A 777 -45.32 -16.36 -32.50
N ILE A 778 -46.47 -15.79 -32.78
CA ILE A 778 -46.81 -14.37 -32.65
C ILE A 778 -47.98 -14.29 -31.68
N ASN A 779 -47.84 -13.64 -30.56
CA ASN A 779 -48.82 -13.69 -29.50
C ASN A 779 -49.05 -12.31 -28.84
N CYS A 780 -50.29 -12.05 -28.41
CA CYS A 780 -50.68 -10.93 -27.58
C CYS A 780 -51.05 -11.38 -26.17
N HIS A 781 -50.81 -10.59 -25.19
CA HIS A 781 -51.32 -10.82 -23.85
C HIS A 781 -52.85 -10.74 -23.84
N ASP A 782 -53.55 -11.81 -23.42
CA ASP A 782 -55.00 -11.96 -23.50
C ASP A 782 -55.78 -10.78 -22.90
N GLY A 783 -55.30 -10.24 -21.74
CA GLY A 783 -55.93 -9.11 -21.09
C GLY A 783 -55.80 -7.78 -21.80
N SER A 784 -54.89 -7.66 -22.75
CA SER A 784 -54.49 -6.40 -23.42
C SER A 784 -54.57 -6.44 -24.95
N ILE A 785 -55.22 -7.46 -25.51
CA ILE A 785 -55.28 -7.68 -26.95
C ILE A 785 -55.88 -6.47 -27.73
N ALA A 786 -56.75 -5.69 -27.10
CA ALA A 786 -57.34 -4.50 -27.65
C ALA A 786 -56.36 -3.34 -27.83
N ASP A 787 -55.27 -3.35 -27.05
CA ASP A 787 -54.19 -2.37 -27.05
C ASP A 787 -53.00 -2.81 -27.91
N CYS A 788 -53.09 -4.00 -28.52
CA CYS A 788 -52.13 -4.56 -29.47
C CYS A 788 -52.60 -4.26 -30.92
N LYS A 789 -51.65 -3.88 -31.78
CA LYS A 789 -51.88 -3.74 -33.20
C LYS A 789 -50.85 -4.54 -34.00
N ILE A 790 -51.27 -5.61 -34.65
CA ILE A 790 -50.44 -6.44 -35.49
C ILE A 790 -50.81 -6.29 -36.94
N THR A 791 -49.82 -6.12 -37.83
CA THR A 791 -49.99 -5.97 -39.28
C THR A 791 -48.95 -6.78 -40.02
N ILE A 792 -49.31 -7.86 -40.66
CA ILE A 792 -48.40 -8.74 -41.37
C ILE A 792 -48.59 -8.64 -42.87
N LYS A 793 -47.57 -8.15 -43.58
CA LYS A 793 -47.52 -7.94 -45.00
C LYS A 793 -46.61 -8.91 -45.77
N GLY A 794 -45.79 -9.66 -45.01
CA GLY A 794 -44.81 -10.61 -45.56
C GLY A 794 -44.30 -11.56 -44.51
N GLY A 795 -43.36 -12.40 -44.85
CA GLY A 795 -42.70 -13.34 -43.98
C GLY A 795 -43.09 -14.82 -44.16
N THR A 796 -42.25 -15.67 -43.62
CA THR A 796 -42.41 -17.13 -43.60
C THR A 796 -42.60 -17.60 -42.17
N PHE A 797 -43.66 -18.33 -41.90
CA PHE A 797 -44.07 -18.79 -40.56
C PHE A 797 -44.08 -20.31 -40.52
N VAL A 798 -43.18 -20.92 -39.73
CA VAL A 798 -43.11 -22.39 -39.63
C VAL A 798 -43.95 -22.87 -38.45
N GLY A 799 -44.95 -23.68 -38.75
CA GLY A 799 -45.91 -24.22 -37.77
C GLY A 799 -47.01 -23.22 -37.33
N PHE A 800 -47.13 -22.07 -37.98
CA PHE A 800 -48.07 -21.01 -37.55
C PHE A 800 -48.73 -20.38 -38.78
N ASP A 801 -50.06 -20.31 -38.80
CA ASP A 801 -50.81 -19.58 -39.81
C ASP A 801 -51.22 -18.21 -39.25
N PRO A 802 -50.61 -17.08 -39.72
CA PRO A 802 -50.96 -15.75 -39.22
C PRO A 802 -52.36 -15.24 -39.64
N ALA A 803 -53.02 -15.95 -40.54
CA ALA A 803 -54.44 -15.63 -40.90
C ALA A 803 -55.42 -16.36 -39.97
N ALA A 804 -54.96 -17.33 -39.18
CA ALA A 804 -55.77 -18.15 -38.28
C ALA A 804 -55.01 -18.49 -36.98
N SER A 805 -54.46 -17.46 -36.31
CA SER A 805 -53.72 -17.66 -35.04
C SER A 805 -54.61 -18.31 -34.00
N THR A 806 -54.19 -19.50 -33.55
CA THR A 806 -54.93 -20.25 -32.53
C THR A 806 -54.53 -19.90 -31.13
N GLY A 807 -53.41 -19.17 -30.94
CA GLY A 807 -52.97 -18.58 -29.68
C GLY A 807 -53.80 -17.39 -29.23
N ASP A 808 -54.37 -16.64 -30.17
CA ASP A 808 -55.12 -15.44 -29.88
C ASP A 808 -56.53 -15.55 -30.43
N THR A 809 -57.52 -14.99 -29.74
CA THR A 809 -58.89 -14.93 -30.23
C THR A 809 -59.44 -13.50 -30.20
N ILE A 810 -60.05 -13.13 -31.32
CA ILE A 810 -60.74 -11.85 -31.43
C ILE A 810 -62.23 -12.17 -31.70
N ASN A 811 -63.10 -11.72 -30.82
CA ASN A 811 -64.56 -11.98 -30.88
C ASN A 811 -64.91 -13.50 -30.98
N GLY A 812 -64.10 -14.35 -30.27
CA GLY A 812 -64.32 -15.79 -30.20
C GLY A 812 -63.87 -16.54 -31.46
N LYS A 813 -63.07 -15.95 -32.31
CA LYS A 813 -62.50 -16.60 -33.51
C LYS A 813 -60.99 -16.45 -33.49
N PRO A 814 -60.23 -17.41 -34.08
CA PRO A 814 -58.80 -17.26 -34.27
C PRO A 814 -58.47 -15.88 -34.87
N ALA A 815 -57.46 -15.22 -34.34
CA ALA A 815 -57.07 -13.87 -34.79
C ALA A 815 -56.46 -13.96 -36.21
N ASN A 816 -56.82 -13.00 -37.06
CA ASN A 816 -56.16 -12.80 -38.34
C ASN A 816 -55.34 -11.52 -38.32
N TRP A 817 -54.02 -11.71 -38.36
CA TRP A 817 -53.03 -10.63 -38.30
C TRP A 817 -52.56 -10.19 -39.70
N VAL A 818 -52.99 -10.85 -40.78
CA VAL A 818 -52.61 -10.55 -42.16
C VAL A 818 -53.27 -9.23 -42.62
N ALA A 819 -52.44 -8.36 -43.18
CA ALA A 819 -52.87 -7.02 -43.64
C ALA A 819 -53.90 -7.15 -44.77
N GLU A 820 -54.76 -6.15 -44.88
CA GLU A 820 -55.68 -5.99 -46.04
C GLU A 820 -54.88 -5.97 -47.38
N GLY A 821 -55.32 -6.74 -48.35
CA GLY A 821 -54.64 -6.89 -49.65
C GLY A 821 -53.52 -7.95 -49.65
N TYR A 822 -53.33 -8.65 -48.56
CA TYR A 822 -52.38 -9.76 -48.43
C TYR A 822 -53.12 -11.06 -48.11
N GLU A 823 -52.45 -12.19 -48.33
CA GLU A 823 -52.94 -13.56 -48.01
C GLU A 823 -51.84 -14.39 -47.34
N SER A 824 -52.24 -15.32 -46.45
CA SER A 824 -51.38 -16.36 -45.91
C SER A 824 -51.64 -17.63 -46.75
N VAL A 825 -50.56 -18.22 -47.23
CA VAL A 825 -50.64 -19.40 -48.08
C VAL A 825 -49.66 -20.44 -47.57
N GLU A 826 -50.16 -21.68 -47.32
CA GLU A 826 -49.28 -22.82 -47.00
C GLU A 826 -48.42 -23.23 -48.21
N THR A 827 -47.11 -23.45 -47.99
CA THR A 827 -46.18 -23.75 -49.06
C THR A 827 -46.33 -25.24 -49.48
N PRO A 828 -46.40 -25.54 -50.76
CA PRO A 828 -46.52 -26.91 -51.22
C PRO A 828 -45.30 -27.80 -50.91
N GLU A 829 -44.13 -27.21 -50.79
CA GLU A 829 -42.85 -27.88 -50.56
C GLU A 829 -42.60 -28.21 -49.05
N ALA A 830 -43.31 -27.52 -48.12
CA ALA A 830 -43.12 -27.72 -46.67
C ALA A 830 -44.44 -27.61 -45.92
N SER A 831 -45.11 -28.73 -45.71
CA SER A 831 -46.38 -28.79 -44.96
C SER A 831 -46.23 -28.16 -43.59
N GLY A 832 -47.16 -27.32 -43.18
CA GLY A 832 -47.12 -26.52 -41.96
C GLY A 832 -46.26 -25.29 -42.02
N THR A 833 -45.87 -24.83 -43.25
CA THR A 833 -45.15 -23.57 -43.42
C THR A 833 -46.00 -22.61 -44.24
N TRP A 834 -46.28 -21.45 -43.71
CA TRP A 834 -47.09 -20.39 -44.35
C TRP A 834 -46.26 -19.23 -44.79
N ILE A 835 -46.57 -18.66 -45.98
CA ILE A 835 -45.98 -17.44 -46.49
C ILE A 835 -47.08 -16.38 -46.62
N VAL A 836 -46.82 -15.20 -46.05
CA VAL A 836 -47.66 -14.05 -46.31
C VAL A 836 -47.12 -13.32 -47.50
N ARG A 837 -48.04 -13.01 -48.49
CA ARG A 837 -47.72 -12.32 -49.71
C ARG A 837 -48.86 -11.41 -50.17
N LYS A 838 -48.61 -10.46 -51.05
CA LYS A 838 -49.64 -9.65 -51.66
C LYS A 838 -50.57 -10.53 -52.46
N LYS A 839 -51.89 -10.27 -52.36
CA LYS A 839 -52.85 -10.93 -53.23
C LYS A 839 -52.63 -10.56 -54.68
N ASN A 840 -52.67 -11.52 -55.59
CA ASN A 840 -52.56 -11.27 -57.05
C ASN A 840 -53.77 -10.51 -57.63
#